data_b127f6f0d111cf487dd906de00da255a
#
_entry.id   b127f6f0d111cf487dd906de00da255a
#
_cell.length_a   1.000
_cell.length_b   1.000
_cell.length_c   1.000
_cell.angle_alpha   90.00
_cell.angle_beta   90.00
_cell.angle_gamma   90.00
#
_symmetry.space_group_name_H-M   'P 1'
#
loop_
_entity.id
_entity.type
_entity.pdbx_description
1 polymer ?
#
loop_
_entity_poly.entity_id
_entity_poly.type
_entity_poly.pdbx_seq_one_letter_code
_entity_poly.pdbx_strand_id
1 'polypeptide(L)'
;MPTKKTTTKKTTAAKGSGAAKTKKTVKKTTSKRKVSTKTEYDANGKTLIIVESPTKARTISGFLDNTYKIESSFGHIRDLPKSKLGIDEETFEPSYVIPTKSRKRVNELKKLASEAKETILATDEDREGEAIAWHLKEILGISDADEKRIAFHEITKPAIEEALQHPRKIENSLVDAQTARRILDRLVGYKLSPFLWRKVMKGLSAGRVQSAAVRLIVEREEEIRKFLPETYYTVSADLKTEDGKQDFEADLSKINGKALPKPGIKTKEEAEKITADLRVADLSTTDTETKESRRNPYPPFTTSTLQQEASRRLRLSAKMTMNIAQGLYEKGYITYMRTDSVNLSNESLAAAEAWIKQNLGEKYATETFRRFKTKSKSAQEAHEAIRPTNPSRGADSLHLEERDKKLYDLIWRRFMASQLPQAVFEQNRAVIEAKTGKENYELIASGSKLKFDGFLKVWPTEFEEKTLPYIEKGSHPILIKAAFEEHQTEPPARYNEASLIKTLEDEGIGRPSTYASIVSVIQERNYVEKNEAKRFVPTQTGELVNKLLVENFPEVVDVKFTASMEEEFDDIAEGKIDWKTTIGKFYTPFSKNLAEKYETVEKQNTDEPSDEICEKCGKPMVIKTGRFGKFLACTGYPECKNTKKILKEDLIVKINNEPVICPKCRIGNIIKRRSKARRIFFGCSNYPNCDYATWDDPSKPKKETKKQDE
;
A
#
# COMPACT_ATOMS: atom_id res chain seq x y z
N MET A 1 -4.81 -18.90 -65.91
CA MET A 1 -6.01 -19.02 -66.79
C MET A 1 -7.14 -19.63 -65.96
N PRO A 2 -8.33 -19.18 -66.21
CA PRO A 2 -9.39 -19.00 -65.24
C PRO A 2 -10.56 -19.96 -65.45
N THR A 3 -11.51 -20.03 -64.51
CA THR A 3 -12.95 -20.11 -64.91
C THR A 3 -13.86 -19.64 -63.80
N LYS A 4 -14.62 -18.64 -64.18
CA LYS A 4 -15.87 -18.12 -63.61
C LYS A 4 -17.03 -19.12 -63.75
N LYS A 5 -18.07 -19.01 -62.90
CA LYS A 5 -19.51 -18.87 -63.25
C LYS A 5 -20.32 -18.88 -61.96
N THR A 6 -20.94 -17.83 -61.60
CA THR A 6 -22.21 -17.11 -61.98
C THR A 6 -23.49 -17.87 -61.66
N THR A 7 -24.31 -17.17 -60.81
CA THR A 7 -25.75 -16.91 -60.79
C THR A 7 -26.74 -18.08 -60.60
N THR A 8 -27.75 -17.97 -59.74
CA THR A 8 -29.02 -17.32 -60.09
C THR A 8 -30.00 -17.21 -58.89
N LYS A 9 -30.74 -16.12 -58.91
CA LYS A 9 -31.96 -15.82 -58.10
C LYS A 9 -33.09 -16.81 -58.33
N LYS A 10 -33.96 -17.00 -57.30
CA LYS A 10 -35.45 -16.90 -57.57
C LYS A 10 -36.22 -16.63 -56.28
N THR A 11 -36.99 -15.61 -56.36
CA THR A 11 -38.18 -15.18 -55.60
C THR A 11 -39.30 -16.20 -55.66
N THR A 12 -40.13 -16.29 -54.60
CA THR A 12 -41.59 -16.15 -54.73
C THR A 12 -42.26 -16.05 -53.35
N ALA A 13 -43.28 -15.24 -53.34
CA ALA A 13 -44.15 -14.80 -52.23
C ALA A 13 -45.31 -15.81 -51.97
N ALA A 14 -45.92 -15.77 -50.76
CA ALA A 14 -47.32 -15.33 -50.59
C ALA A 14 -47.86 -15.68 -49.19
N LYS A 15 -48.46 -14.69 -48.57
CA LYS A 15 -49.76 -14.58 -47.88
C LYS A 15 -50.19 -15.61 -46.81
N GLY A 16 -50.61 -15.04 -45.65
CA GLY A 16 -51.52 -15.68 -44.70
C GLY A 16 -51.70 -14.87 -43.41
N SER A 17 -52.60 -13.97 -43.39
CA SER A 17 -53.49 -13.36 -42.38
C SER A 17 -53.52 -13.96 -40.97
N GLY A 18 -53.64 -13.06 -39.95
CA GLY A 18 -54.49 -13.35 -38.80
C GLY A 18 -54.06 -12.80 -37.45
N ALA A 19 -54.81 -11.78 -37.02
CA ALA A 19 -55.22 -11.43 -35.67
C ALA A 19 -54.25 -10.68 -34.71
N ALA A 20 -54.64 -9.46 -34.48
CA ALA A 20 -54.20 -8.50 -33.48
C ALA A 20 -54.43 -9.01 -32.03
N LYS A 21 -53.42 -8.86 -31.18
CA LYS A 21 -53.62 -8.65 -29.73
C LYS A 21 -52.74 -7.53 -29.24
N THR A 22 -53.35 -6.42 -28.94
CA THR A 22 -52.83 -5.22 -28.29
C THR A 22 -52.22 -5.57 -26.93
N LYS A 23 -50.95 -5.35 -26.76
CA LYS A 23 -50.29 -5.21 -25.43
C LYS A 23 -49.75 -3.79 -25.31
N LYS A 24 -50.32 -3.05 -24.38
CA LYS A 24 -49.88 -1.72 -23.95
C LYS A 24 -48.42 -1.82 -23.44
N THR A 25 -47.51 -1.20 -24.15
CA THR A 25 -46.12 -1.03 -23.74
C THR A 25 -46.01 0.30 -22.99
N VAL A 26 -45.81 0.22 -21.68
CA VAL A 26 -45.42 1.37 -20.84
C VAL A 26 -44.04 1.80 -21.27
N LYS A 27 -43.92 2.94 -21.92
CA LYS A 27 -42.66 3.61 -22.23
C LYS A 27 -42.08 4.16 -20.93
N LYS A 28 -41.08 3.49 -20.35
CA LYS A 28 -40.13 4.11 -19.42
C LYS A 28 -39.27 5.07 -20.23
N THR A 29 -39.55 6.35 -20.10
CA THR A 29 -38.66 7.42 -20.55
C THR A 29 -37.41 7.47 -19.68
N THR A 30 -36.39 6.76 -20.10
CA THR A 30 -35.03 7.04 -19.63
C THR A 30 -34.54 8.25 -20.42
N SER A 31 -34.55 9.42 -19.79
CA SER A 31 -33.88 10.59 -20.32
C SER A 31 -32.38 10.29 -20.41
N LYS A 32 -31.92 9.88 -21.58
CA LYS A 32 -30.50 9.97 -21.93
C LYS A 32 -30.16 11.45 -21.96
N ARG A 33 -29.58 11.96 -20.87
CA ARG A 33 -28.87 13.21 -20.87
C ARG A 33 -27.74 13.07 -21.92
N LYS A 34 -27.99 13.59 -23.11
CA LYS A 34 -26.96 13.82 -24.10
C LYS A 34 -25.99 14.79 -23.47
N VAL A 35 -24.87 14.29 -22.93
CA VAL A 35 -23.69 15.10 -22.69
C VAL A 35 -23.15 15.45 -24.08
N SER A 36 -23.52 16.63 -24.57
CA SER A 36 -22.91 17.21 -25.75
C SER A 36 -21.51 17.69 -25.35
N THR A 37 -20.53 16.84 -25.45
CA THR A 37 -19.13 17.26 -25.45
C THR A 37 -18.67 17.45 -26.87
N LYS A 38 -19.15 18.49 -27.54
CA LYS A 38 -18.28 19.23 -28.46
C LYS A 38 -17.47 20.18 -27.57
N THR A 39 -16.37 19.72 -27.02
CA THR A 39 -15.29 20.60 -26.58
C THR A 39 -14.84 21.34 -27.85
N GLU A 40 -15.12 22.63 -27.93
CA GLU A 40 -14.46 23.51 -28.88
C GLU A 40 -12.95 23.43 -28.62
N TYR A 41 -12.24 22.75 -29.50
CA TYR A 41 -10.79 22.74 -29.56
C TYR A 41 -10.35 24.06 -30.19
N ASP A 42 -10.53 25.17 -29.47
CA ASP A 42 -10.08 26.48 -29.87
C ASP A 42 -9.19 27.08 -28.77
N ALA A 43 -7.92 27.20 -29.08
CA ALA A 43 -6.92 27.85 -28.24
C ALA A 43 -6.43 29.17 -28.84
N ASN A 44 -7.06 29.67 -29.92
CA ASN A 44 -6.59 30.82 -30.67
C ASN A 44 -6.50 32.07 -29.78
N GLY A 45 -5.31 32.61 -29.64
CA GLY A 45 -5.00 33.78 -28.83
C GLY A 45 -5.02 33.57 -27.30
N LYS A 46 -5.20 32.32 -26.83
CA LYS A 46 -5.21 31.98 -25.39
C LYS A 46 -3.86 31.39 -24.97
N THR A 47 -3.57 31.49 -23.67
CA THR A 47 -2.46 30.74 -23.05
C THR A 47 -2.93 29.30 -22.79
N LEU A 48 -2.21 28.33 -23.34
CA LEU A 48 -2.48 26.89 -23.15
C LEU A 48 -1.72 26.41 -21.91
N ILE A 49 -2.44 25.85 -20.93
CA ILE A 49 -1.85 25.20 -19.75
C ILE A 49 -2.06 23.69 -19.88
N ILE A 50 -0.98 22.91 -19.85
CA ILE A 50 -1.04 21.45 -19.96
C ILE A 50 -0.71 20.81 -18.60
N VAL A 51 -1.65 20.04 -18.07
CA VAL A 51 -1.51 19.22 -16.85
C VAL A 51 -1.56 17.73 -17.18
N GLU A 52 -1.30 16.84 -16.22
CA GLU A 52 -1.30 15.40 -16.48
C GLU A 52 -2.68 14.76 -16.39
N SER A 53 -3.62 15.30 -15.61
CA SER A 53 -4.92 14.66 -15.39
C SER A 53 -6.13 15.54 -15.78
N PRO A 54 -7.22 14.94 -16.29
CA PRO A 54 -8.42 15.70 -16.65
C PRO A 54 -9.18 16.25 -15.43
N THR A 55 -8.97 15.68 -14.24
CA THR A 55 -9.55 16.20 -13.00
C THR A 55 -8.83 17.49 -12.59
N LYS A 56 -7.51 17.48 -12.59
CA LYS A 56 -6.67 18.66 -12.34
C LYS A 56 -7.00 19.80 -13.33
N ALA A 57 -7.14 19.47 -14.63
CA ALA A 57 -7.53 20.43 -15.64
C ALA A 57 -8.90 21.10 -15.32
N ARG A 58 -9.89 20.34 -14.91
CA ARG A 58 -11.20 20.87 -14.53
C ARG A 58 -11.16 21.76 -13.29
N THR A 59 -10.39 21.34 -12.27
CA THR A 59 -10.23 22.10 -11.03
C THR A 59 -9.59 23.46 -11.31
N ILE A 60 -8.48 23.48 -12.05
CA ILE A 60 -7.76 24.71 -12.41
C ILE A 60 -8.62 25.61 -13.32
N SER A 61 -9.35 25.04 -14.27
CA SER A 61 -10.31 25.81 -15.11
C SER A 61 -11.39 26.52 -14.31
N GLY A 62 -11.68 26.07 -13.10
CA GLY A 62 -12.62 26.75 -12.19
C GLY A 62 -12.03 27.98 -11.50
N PHE A 63 -10.70 28.17 -11.53
CA PHE A 63 -10.00 29.27 -10.89
C PHE A 63 -9.58 30.37 -11.84
N LEU A 64 -9.30 30.00 -13.10
CA LEU A 64 -8.77 30.90 -14.12
C LEU A 64 -9.88 31.36 -15.08
N ASP A 65 -9.67 32.52 -15.65
CA ASP A 65 -10.60 33.14 -16.62
C ASP A 65 -10.46 32.55 -18.05
N ASN A 66 -11.20 33.12 -18.99
CA ASN A 66 -11.26 32.65 -20.36
C ASN A 66 -10.00 32.96 -21.21
N THR A 67 -9.00 33.67 -20.67
CA THR A 67 -7.72 33.90 -21.36
C THR A 67 -6.84 32.66 -21.35
N TYR A 68 -7.17 31.71 -20.49
CA TYR A 68 -6.49 30.43 -20.37
C TYR A 68 -7.30 29.28 -20.98
N LYS A 69 -6.61 28.36 -21.62
CA LYS A 69 -7.11 27.07 -22.04
C LYS A 69 -6.37 25.98 -21.29
N ILE A 70 -7.06 25.24 -20.41
CA ILE A 70 -6.43 24.19 -19.62
C ILE A 70 -6.75 22.83 -20.20
N GLU A 71 -5.73 22.04 -20.48
CA GLU A 71 -5.84 20.73 -21.09
C GLU A 71 -4.99 19.66 -20.36
N SER A 72 -5.31 18.39 -20.58
CA SER A 72 -4.61 17.29 -19.92
C SER A 72 -3.88 16.40 -20.92
N SER A 73 -2.67 15.95 -20.58
CA SER A 73 -1.92 14.95 -21.35
C SER A 73 -2.46 13.51 -21.16
N PHE A 74 -3.29 13.26 -20.14
CA PHE A 74 -3.69 11.92 -19.68
C PHE A 74 -2.49 11.06 -19.22
N GLY A 75 -1.54 11.67 -18.52
CA GLY A 75 -0.30 11.07 -18.05
C GLY A 75 0.80 11.03 -19.11
N HIS A 76 1.64 10.02 -19.04
CA HIS A 76 2.78 9.89 -19.98
C HIS A 76 2.34 9.75 -21.42
N ILE A 77 2.90 10.60 -22.29
CA ILE A 77 2.66 10.62 -23.75
C ILE A 77 3.76 9.94 -24.56
N ARG A 78 4.94 9.75 -23.98
CA ARG A 78 6.08 8.96 -24.51
C ARG A 78 6.51 7.92 -23.49
N ASP A 79 7.00 6.79 -23.94
CA ASP A 79 7.58 5.74 -23.09
C ASP A 79 8.53 4.87 -23.94
N LEU A 80 9.32 4.04 -23.27
CA LEU A 80 10.11 3.00 -23.94
C LEU A 80 9.18 1.99 -24.64
N PRO A 81 9.58 1.41 -25.77
CA PRO A 81 8.78 0.45 -26.51
C PRO A 81 8.47 -0.80 -25.65
N LYS A 82 7.24 -1.32 -25.76
CA LYS A 82 6.81 -2.47 -24.93
C LYS A 82 7.45 -3.81 -25.32
N SER A 83 7.75 -4.00 -26.60
CA SER A 83 8.20 -5.29 -27.18
C SER A 83 9.71 -5.39 -27.37
N LYS A 84 10.45 -4.30 -27.14
CA LYS A 84 11.90 -4.21 -27.31
C LYS A 84 12.51 -3.60 -26.06
N LEU A 85 13.81 -3.76 -25.86
CA LEU A 85 14.54 -3.11 -24.77
C LEU A 85 14.37 -1.58 -24.87
N GLY A 86 14.61 -1.02 -26.05
CA GLY A 86 14.45 0.40 -26.33
C GLY A 86 15.52 1.27 -25.68
N ILE A 87 16.64 0.70 -25.35
CA ILE A 87 17.81 1.35 -24.77
C ILE A 87 19.01 0.82 -25.53
N ASP A 88 19.92 1.70 -25.93
CA ASP A 88 21.23 1.35 -26.40
C ASP A 88 22.09 0.86 -25.24
N GLU A 89 22.69 -0.32 -25.34
CA GLU A 89 23.38 -0.95 -24.18
C GLU A 89 24.81 -0.39 -23.98
N GLU A 90 25.35 0.38 -24.93
CA GLU A 90 26.67 1.01 -24.81
C GLU A 90 26.57 2.45 -24.31
N THR A 91 25.63 3.22 -24.88
CA THR A 91 25.46 4.65 -24.58
C THR A 91 24.37 4.93 -23.56
N PHE A 92 23.53 3.93 -23.23
CA PHE A 92 22.33 4.00 -22.39
C PHE A 92 21.25 4.95 -22.92
N GLU A 93 21.35 5.41 -24.16
CA GLU A 93 20.35 6.31 -24.76
C GLU A 93 18.99 5.62 -24.93
N PRO A 94 17.89 6.22 -24.42
CA PRO A 94 16.56 5.67 -24.56
C PRO A 94 15.91 6.02 -25.89
N SER A 95 15.34 5.03 -26.55
CA SER A 95 14.52 5.20 -27.75
C SER A 95 13.05 5.34 -27.40
N TYR A 96 12.58 6.56 -27.18
CA TYR A 96 11.18 6.80 -26.81
C TYR A 96 10.22 6.67 -27.99
N VAL A 97 9.02 6.15 -27.71
CA VAL A 97 7.93 6.03 -28.67
C VAL A 97 6.64 6.61 -28.11
N ILE A 98 5.76 7.12 -28.98
CA ILE A 98 4.41 7.52 -28.60
C ILE A 98 3.52 6.26 -28.58
N PRO A 99 3.01 5.82 -27.42
CA PRO A 99 2.12 4.68 -27.34
C PRO A 99 0.87 4.89 -28.21
N THR A 100 0.39 3.83 -28.86
CA THR A 100 -0.78 3.91 -29.76
C THR A 100 -2.00 4.57 -29.09
N LYS A 101 -2.21 4.29 -27.81
CA LYS A 101 -3.32 4.89 -27.03
C LYS A 101 -3.21 6.40 -26.89
N SER A 102 -1.98 6.97 -26.92
CA SER A 102 -1.72 8.39 -26.70
C SER A 102 -1.66 9.21 -28.00
N ARG A 103 -1.56 8.56 -29.18
CA ARG A 103 -1.38 9.24 -30.49
C ARG A 103 -2.48 10.28 -30.78
N LYS A 104 -3.74 9.92 -30.54
CA LYS A 104 -4.86 10.86 -30.76
C LYS A 104 -4.68 12.09 -29.90
N ARG A 105 -4.40 11.91 -28.61
CA ARG A 105 -4.23 13.01 -27.66
C ARG A 105 -3.02 13.89 -27.99
N VAL A 106 -1.91 13.28 -28.36
CA VAL A 106 -0.72 14.02 -28.84
C VAL A 106 -1.04 14.92 -30.03
N ASN A 107 -1.80 14.41 -31.02
CA ASN A 107 -2.18 15.21 -32.18
C ASN A 107 -3.12 16.37 -31.80
N GLU A 108 -4.05 16.16 -30.87
CA GLU A 108 -4.91 17.21 -30.32
C GLU A 108 -4.08 18.30 -29.62
N LEU A 109 -3.13 17.90 -28.77
CA LEU A 109 -2.26 18.84 -28.04
C LEU A 109 -1.34 19.63 -28.99
N LYS A 110 -0.79 18.98 -30.03
CA LYS A 110 0.01 19.66 -31.07
C LYS A 110 -0.79 20.77 -31.76
N LYS A 111 -2.04 20.46 -32.15
CA LYS A 111 -2.92 21.43 -32.77
C LYS A 111 -3.18 22.61 -31.81
N LEU A 112 -3.56 22.35 -30.56
CA LEU A 112 -3.82 23.39 -29.59
C LEU A 112 -2.59 24.27 -29.31
N ALA A 113 -1.42 23.65 -29.17
CA ALA A 113 -0.17 24.37 -28.93
C ALA A 113 0.22 25.28 -30.12
N SER A 114 -0.04 24.84 -31.37
CA SER A 114 0.23 25.67 -32.57
C SER A 114 -0.74 26.84 -32.75
N GLU A 115 -1.93 26.80 -32.14
CA GLU A 115 -2.95 27.84 -32.15
C GLU A 115 -2.85 28.76 -30.92
N ALA A 116 -2.20 28.33 -29.86
CA ALA A 116 -2.07 29.05 -28.62
C ALA A 116 -1.10 30.24 -28.73
N LYS A 117 -1.33 31.29 -27.96
CA LYS A 117 -0.39 32.41 -27.78
C LYS A 117 0.92 31.95 -27.17
N GLU A 118 0.83 31.08 -26.18
CA GLU A 118 1.95 30.46 -25.47
C GLU A 118 1.49 29.16 -24.81
N THR A 119 2.43 28.28 -24.49
CA THR A 119 2.16 27.03 -23.80
C THR A 119 2.91 26.94 -22.47
N ILE A 120 2.18 26.68 -21.39
CA ILE A 120 2.72 26.49 -20.05
C ILE A 120 2.55 25.03 -19.62
N LEU A 121 3.62 24.41 -19.16
CA LEU A 121 3.63 23.03 -18.65
C LEU A 121 3.41 23.07 -17.13
N ALA A 122 2.31 22.48 -16.65
CA ALA A 122 1.85 22.53 -15.27
C ALA A 122 1.61 21.14 -14.65
N THR A 123 2.57 20.23 -14.91
CA THR A 123 2.57 18.89 -14.34
C THR A 123 2.94 18.89 -12.86
N ASP A 124 2.81 17.75 -12.15
CA ASP A 124 3.18 17.66 -10.73
C ASP A 124 4.64 18.03 -10.48
N GLU A 125 4.98 18.36 -9.25
CA GLU A 125 6.31 18.87 -8.87
C GLU A 125 7.36 17.77 -8.67
N ASP A 126 6.97 16.48 -8.78
CA ASP A 126 7.92 15.37 -8.63
C ASP A 126 8.68 15.07 -9.93
N ARG A 127 9.70 14.18 -9.84
CA ARG A 127 10.52 13.72 -10.98
C ARG A 127 9.69 13.17 -12.14
N GLU A 128 8.55 12.55 -11.83
CA GLU A 128 7.66 11.97 -12.85
C GLU A 128 6.92 13.08 -13.61
N GLY A 129 6.44 14.11 -12.90
CA GLY A 129 5.84 15.29 -13.50
C GLY A 129 6.84 16.10 -14.33
N GLU A 130 8.09 16.24 -13.87
CA GLU A 130 9.15 16.91 -14.61
C GLU A 130 9.49 16.18 -15.93
N ALA A 131 9.58 14.84 -15.87
CA ALA A 131 9.76 14.02 -17.08
C ALA A 131 8.56 14.12 -18.04
N ILE A 132 7.32 14.20 -17.55
CA ILE A 132 6.13 14.43 -18.38
C ILE A 132 6.23 15.80 -19.07
N ALA A 133 6.62 16.84 -18.34
CA ALA A 133 6.83 18.18 -18.91
C ALA A 133 7.89 18.18 -20.02
N TRP A 134 9.03 17.54 -19.77
CA TRP A 134 10.09 17.38 -20.77
C TRP A 134 9.60 16.61 -22.02
N HIS A 135 8.88 15.52 -21.84
CA HIS A 135 8.29 14.79 -22.95
C HIS A 135 7.27 15.61 -23.74
N LEU A 136 6.49 16.47 -23.07
CA LEU A 136 5.57 17.40 -23.73
C LEU A 136 6.32 18.45 -24.55
N LYS A 137 7.37 19.10 -23.95
CA LYS A 137 8.24 20.06 -24.66
C LYS A 137 8.76 19.47 -25.96
N GLU A 138 9.36 18.30 -25.89
CA GLU A 138 9.92 17.58 -27.07
C GLU A 138 8.88 17.29 -28.14
N ILE A 139 7.71 16.78 -27.75
CA ILE A 139 6.66 16.41 -28.70
C ILE A 139 6.00 17.64 -29.33
N LEU A 140 5.82 18.71 -28.57
CA LEU A 140 5.17 19.94 -29.03
C LEU A 140 6.13 20.83 -29.80
N GLY A 141 7.45 20.60 -29.72
CA GLY A 141 8.48 21.41 -30.36
C GLY A 141 8.63 22.78 -29.70
N ILE A 142 8.46 22.87 -28.37
CA ILE A 142 8.64 24.10 -27.62
C ILE A 142 10.12 24.39 -27.54
N SER A 143 10.55 25.60 -28.00
CA SER A 143 11.94 26.02 -27.97
C SER A 143 12.39 26.34 -26.51
N ASP A 144 13.71 26.33 -26.26
CA ASP A 144 14.26 26.70 -24.94
C ASP A 144 13.94 28.16 -24.55
N ALA A 145 13.68 29.02 -25.53
CA ALA A 145 13.29 30.40 -25.29
C ALA A 145 11.82 30.54 -24.86
N ASP A 146 10.95 29.65 -25.37
CA ASP A 146 9.51 29.67 -25.13
C ASP A 146 9.10 28.72 -23.99
N GLU A 147 10.06 28.04 -23.38
CA GLU A 147 9.83 27.09 -22.31
C GLU A 147 9.34 27.76 -21.04
N LYS A 148 8.13 27.38 -20.62
CA LYS A 148 7.49 27.83 -19.37
C LYS A 148 6.95 26.62 -18.59
N ARG A 149 7.48 26.43 -17.40
CA ARG A 149 7.11 25.38 -16.47
C ARG A 149 6.61 26.03 -15.16
N ILE A 150 5.47 25.59 -14.65
CA ILE A 150 4.98 25.99 -13.32
C ILE A 150 4.77 24.73 -12.46
N ALA A 151 5.09 24.83 -11.18
CA ALA A 151 4.86 23.79 -10.18
C ALA A 151 4.14 24.39 -8.97
N PHE A 152 3.34 23.60 -8.28
CA PHE A 152 2.60 24.02 -7.10
C PHE A 152 2.31 22.82 -6.21
N HIS A 153 2.39 23.04 -4.89
CA HIS A 153 2.19 22.02 -3.87
C HIS A 153 0.70 21.73 -3.60
N GLU A 154 -0.18 22.66 -3.95
CA GLU A 154 -1.63 22.51 -3.78
C GLU A 154 -2.39 23.14 -4.94
N ILE A 155 -3.59 22.61 -5.22
CA ILE A 155 -4.44 23.13 -6.28
C ILE A 155 -5.48 24.06 -5.67
N THR A 156 -5.02 25.26 -5.32
CA THR A 156 -5.84 26.37 -4.84
C THR A 156 -5.68 27.57 -5.76
N LYS A 157 -6.66 28.48 -5.77
CA LYS A 157 -6.60 29.66 -6.63
C LYS A 157 -5.34 30.51 -6.35
N PRO A 158 -5.01 30.85 -5.09
CA PRO A 158 -3.80 31.64 -4.81
C PRO A 158 -2.51 30.96 -5.27
N ALA A 159 -2.35 29.63 -5.00
CA ALA A 159 -1.15 28.91 -5.39
C ALA A 159 -0.97 28.83 -6.93
N ILE A 160 -2.07 28.71 -7.68
CA ILE A 160 -2.04 28.70 -9.14
C ILE A 160 -1.69 30.10 -9.68
N GLU A 161 -2.30 31.16 -9.14
CA GLU A 161 -2.02 32.53 -9.55
C GLU A 161 -0.57 32.92 -9.26
N GLU A 162 -0.03 32.52 -8.11
CA GLU A 162 1.37 32.73 -7.75
C GLU A 162 2.32 31.97 -8.70
N ALA A 163 2.04 30.68 -8.95
CA ALA A 163 2.86 29.90 -9.86
C ALA A 163 2.88 30.46 -11.28
N LEU A 164 1.78 31.02 -11.77
CA LEU A 164 1.70 31.70 -13.08
C LEU A 164 2.56 32.97 -13.17
N GLN A 165 2.81 33.64 -12.05
CA GLN A 165 3.68 34.81 -11.98
C GLN A 165 5.17 34.44 -11.96
N HIS A 166 5.51 33.22 -11.57
CA HIS A 166 6.88 32.73 -11.40
C HIS A 166 7.17 31.47 -12.23
N PRO A 167 7.01 31.49 -13.57
CA PRO A 167 7.35 30.36 -14.38
C PRO A 167 8.88 30.13 -14.39
N ARG A 168 9.27 28.85 -14.36
CA ARG A 168 10.66 28.40 -14.45
C ARG A 168 10.92 27.58 -15.69
N LYS A 169 12.13 27.15 -15.91
CA LYS A 169 12.47 26.11 -16.89
C LYS A 169 12.31 24.71 -16.28
N ILE A 170 12.28 23.70 -17.16
CA ILE A 170 12.33 22.29 -16.75
C ILE A 170 13.68 22.04 -16.08
N GLU A 171 13.66 21.34 -14.97
CA GLU A 171 14.84 20.95 -14.22
C GLU A 171 15.39 19.62 -14.76
N ASN A 172 16.42 19.72 -15.62
CA ASN A 172 16.96 18.58 -16.33
C ASN A 172 17.51 17.51 -15.39
N SER A 173 18.07 17.86 -14.24
CA SER A 173 18.54 16.89 -13.23
C SER A 173 17.43 16.00 -12.71
N LEU A 174 16.21 16.52 -12.52
CA LEU A 174 15.04 15.71 -12.15
C LEU A 174 14.61 14.78 -13.30
N VAL A 175 14.68 15.25 -14.54
CA VAL A 175 14.42 14.42 -15.74
C VAL A 175 15.45 13.29 -15.85
N ASP A 176 16.72 13.60 -15.62
CA ASP A 176 17.83 12.64 -15.63
C ASP A 176 17.66 11.57 -14.56
N ALA A 177 17.28 11.95 -13.35
CA ALA A 177 17.01 11.02 -12.26
C ALA A 177 15.84 10.06 -12.56
N GLN A 178 14.76 10.58 -13.17
CA GLN A 178 13.64 9.76 -13.63
C GLN A 178 14.05 8.83 -14.77
N THR A 179 14.83 9.34 -15.73
CA THR A 179 15.37 8.60 -16.88
C THR A 179 16.31 7.48 -16.39
N ALA A 180 17.24 7.77 -15.49
CA ALA A 180 18.14 6.80 -14.89
C ALA A 180 17.37 5.64 -14.23
N ARG A 181 16.41 5.97 -13.36
CA ARG A 181 15.55 4.96 -12.74
C ARG A 181 14.81 4.12 -13.78
N ARG A 182 14.21 4.78 -14.77
CA ARG A 182 13.44 4.10 -15.83
C ARG A 182 14.29 3.15 -16.63
N ILE A 183 15.52 3.56 -16.98
CA ILE A 183 16.50 2.76 -17.72
C ILE A 183 16.98 1.58 -16.88
N LEU A 184 17.40 1.81 -15.64
CA LEU A 184 17.88 0.76 -14.76
C LEU A 184 16.82 -0.32 -14.54
N ASP A 185 15.60 0.07 -14.17
CA ASP A 185 14.51 -0.86 -13.94
C ASP A 185 14.14 -1.63 -15.23
N ARG A 186 14.29 -0.99 -16.41
CA ARG A 186 14.10 -1.64 -17.70
C ARG A 186 15.20 -2.64 -17.99
N LEU A 187 16.47 -2.28 -17.83
CA LEU A 187 17.61 -3.17 -18.04
C LEU A 187 17.51 -4.42 -17.16
N VAL A 188 17.35 -4.23 -15.85
CA VAL A 188 17.22 -5.35 -14.91
C VAL A 188 16.02 -6.23 -15.27
N GLY A 189 14.84 -5.63 -15.39
CA GLY A 189 13.59 -6.36 -15.62
C GLY A 189 13.57 -7.10 -16.96
N TYR A 190 14.11 -6.50 -18.01
CA TYR A 190 14.10 -7.06 -19.37
C TYR A 190 15.14 -8.15 -19.56
N LYS A 191 16.25 -8.11 -18.81
CA LYS A 191 17.32 -9.10 -18.86
C LYS A 191 17.09 -10.27 -17.88
N LEU A 192 16.69 -10.02 -16.64
CA LEU A 192 16.46 -11.08 -15.65
C LEU A 192 15.16 -11.86 -15.87
N SER A 193 14.09 -11.22 -16.36
CA SER A 193 12.83 -11.95 -16.56
C SER A 193 12.95 -13.11 -17.56
N PRO A 194 13.60 -12.96 -18.73
CA PRO A 194 13.87 -14.09 -19.63
C PRO A 194 14.76 -15.16 -19.00
N PHE A 195 15.73 -14.78 -18.16
CA PHE A 195 16.55 -15.73 -17.42
C PHE A 195 15.68 -16.61 -16.50
N LEU A 196 14.78 -15.99 -15.73
CA LEU A 196 13.82 -16.73 -14.90
C LEU A 196 12.91 -17.62 -15.75
N TRP A 197 12.52 -17.18 -16.96
CA TRP A 197 11.68 -18.03 -17.84
C TRP A 197 12.41 -19.25 -18.33
N ARG A 198 13.71 -19.13 -18.59
CA ARG A 198 14.54 -20.27 -19.05
C ARG A 198 14.87 -21.22 -17.91
N LYS A 199 15.16 -20.69 -16.71
CA LYS A 199 15.67 -21.48 -15.58
C LYS A 199 14.59 -21.95 -14.61
N VAL A 200 13.44 -21.26 -14.56
CA VAL A 200 12.31 -21.62 -13.67
C VAL A 200 11.04 -21.84 -14.51
N MET A 201 10.33 -20.77 -14.84
CA MET A 201 9.02 -20.89 -15.48
C MET A 201 8.65 -19.58 -16.23
N LYS A 202 8.00 -19.72 -17.39
CA LYS A 202 7.54 -18.58 -18.21
C LYS A 202 6.52 -17.71 -17.46
N GLY A 203 6.71 -16.38 -17.55
CA GLY A 203 5.79 -15.39 -16.98
C GLY A 203 6.24 -14.81 -15.64
N LEU A 204 7.34 -15.30 -15.06
CA LEU A 204 7.99 -14.67 -13.90
C LEU A 204 8.65 -13.35 -14.31
N SER A 205 8.84 -12.47 -13.35
CA SER A 205 9.57 -11.20 -13.56
C SER A 205 10.46 -10.90 -12.36
N ALA A 206 11.64 -10.39 -12.64
CA ALA A 206 12.51 -9.83 -11.63
C ALA A 206 12.60 -8.32 -11.83
N GLY A 207 12.73 -7.60 -10.73
CA GLY A 207 13.01 -6.18 -10.71
C GLY A 207 13.65 -5.83 -9.39
N ARG A 208 14.61 -4.95 -9.39
CA ARG A 208 15.46 -4.60 -8.25
C ARG A 208 14.65 -4.41 -6.95
N VAL A 209 13.81 -3.41 -6.90
CA VAL A 209 13.06 -3.05 -5.67
C VAL A 209 12.01 -4.11 -5.27
N GLN A 210 11.33 -4.73 -6.24
CA GLN A 210 10.36 -5.78 -5.94
C GLN A 210 11.04 -7.04 -5.38
N SER A 211 12.23 -7.39 -5.89
CA SER A 211 12.96 -8.57 -5.42
C SER A 211 13.52 -8.37 -4.02
N ALA A 212 14.02 -7.17 -3.69
CA ALA A 212 14.41 -6.83 -2.31
C ALA A 212 13.22 -6.91 -1.33
N ALA A 213 12.04 -6.42 -1.74
CA ALA A 213 10.83 -6.55 -0.91
C ALA A 213 10.38 -8.01 -0.70
N VAL A 214 10.50 -8.87 -1.71
CA VAL A 214 10.23 -10.31 -1.57
C VAL A 214 11.24 -10.96 -0.63
N ARG A 215 12.52 -10.60 -0.74
CA ARG A 215 13.60 -11.09 0.13
C ARG A 215 13.31 -10.80 1.60
N LEU A 216 12.94 -9.57 1.96
CA LEU A 216 12.56 -9.21 3.34
C LEU A 216 11.44 -10.11 3.89
N ILE A 217 10.45 -10.44 3.05
CA ILE A 217 9.32 -11.31 3.47
C ILE A 217 9.77 -12.77 3.62
N VAL A 218 10.65 -13.26 2.73
CA VAL A 218 11.18 -14.63 2.79
C VAL A 218 12.09 -14.80 4.01
N GLU A 219 13.01 -13.86 4.26
CA GLU A 219 13.88 -13.86 5.42
C GLU A 219 13.08 -13.86 6.73
N ARG A 220 12.03 -13.04 6.82
CA ARG A 220 11.10 -13.03 7.96
C ARG A 220 10.39 -14.38 8.14
N GLU A 221 9.99 -15.02 7.08
CA GLU A 221 9.37 -16.36 7.17
C GLU A 221 10.37 -17.42 7.61
N GLU A 222 11.65 -17.31 7.21
CA GLU A 222 12.71 -18.18 7.68
C GLU A 222 13.01 -17.97 9.16
N GLU A 223 13.04 -16.71 9.64
CA GLU A 223 13.17 -16.40 11.07
C GLU A 223 12.05 -17.08 11.87
N ILE A 224 10.82 -16.97 11.40
CA ILE A 224 9.63 -17.57 12.04
C ILE A 224 9.75 -19.10 12.09
N ARG A 225 10.20 -19.74 11.00
CA ARG A 225 10.37 -21.21 10.92
C ARG A 225 11.50 -21.73 11.81
N LYS A 226 12.54 -20.94 12.01
CA LYS A 226 13.69 -21.28 12.86
C LYS A 226 13.46 -20.97 14.33
N PHE A 227 12.42 -20.20 14.65
CA PHE A 227 12.13 -19.76 16.01
C PHE A 227 11.68 -20.93 16.87
N LEU A 228 12.32 -21.06 18.02
CA LEU A 228 11.95 -22.03 19.05
C LEU A 228 11.31 -21.29 20.22
N PRO A 229 10.02 -21.53 20.52
CA PRO A 229 9.37 -20.92 21.67
C PRO A 229 10.03 -21.34 22.98
N GLU A 230 10.29 -20.38 23.84
CA GLU A 230 10.76 -20.60 25.22
C GLU A 230 9.60 -20.32 26.18
N THR A 231 9.33 -21.23 27.10
CA THR A 231 8.36 -21.02 28.19
C THR A 231 9.01 -20.19 29.28
N TYR A 232 8.29 -19.22 29.80
CA TYR A 232 8.68 -18.39 30.94
C TYR A 232 7.46 -18.06 31.80
N TYR A 233 7.71 -17.61 33.02
CA TYR A 233 6.67 -17.31 33.98
C TYR A 233 6.81 -15.87 34.47
N THR A 234 5.67 -15.22 34.72
CA THR A 234 5.56 -13.94 35.42
C THR A 234 4.85 -14.18 36.75
N VAL A 235 5.23 -13.43 37.76
CA VAL A 235 4.56 -13.50 39.07
C VAL A 235 3.97 -12.14 39.38
N SER A 236 2.71 -12.12 39.81
CA SER A 236 1.99 -10.94 40.25
C SER A 236 1.35 -11.16 41.64
N ALA A 237 1.07 -10.07 42.30
CA ALA A 237 0.37 -10.04 43.57
C ALA A 237 -0.79 -9.06 43.51
N ASP A 238 -1.98 -9.55 43.88
CA ASP A 238 -3.15 -8.73 44.16
C ASP A 238 -3.04 -8.27 45.61
N LEU A 239 -3.06 -6.97 45.84
CA LEU A 239 -2.81 -6.32 47.12
C LEU A 239 -3.95 -5.38 47.48
N LYS A 240 -4.12 -5.11 48.76
CA LYS A 240 -4.93 -4.00 49.28
C LYS A 240 -4.04 -2.96 49.95
N THR A 241 -4.51 -1.72 49.94
CA THR A 241 -3.92 -0.67 50.76
C THR A 241 -3.97 -1.09 52.23
N GLU A 242 -3.10 -0.56 53.09
CA GLU A 242 -3.02 -0.91 54.53
C GLU A 242 -4.35 -0.74 55.25
N ASP A 243 -5.18 0.23 54.85
CA ASP A 243 -6.52 0.46 55.38
C ASP A 243 -7.58 -0.54 54.84
N GLY A 244 -7.19 -1.45 53.97
CA GLY A 244 -8.02 -2.51 53.39
C GLY A 244 -9.11 -2.05 52.41
N LYS A 245 -9.10 -0.76 51.97
CA LYS A 245 -10.22 -0.18 51.19
C LYS A 245 -10.04 -0.27 49.68
N GLN A 246 -8.83 -0.28 49.17
CA GLN A 246 -8.56 -0.23 47.73
C GLN A 246 -7.65 -1.37 47.29
N ASP A 247 -8.02 -2.01 46.19
CA ASP A 247 -7.28 -3.11 45.62
C ASP A 247 -6.33 -2.57 44.52
N PHE A 248 -5.16 -3.19 44.39
CA PHE A 248 -4.22 -2.91 43.32
C PHE A 248 -3.32 -4.13 43.04
N GLU A 249 -2.73 -4.17 41.85
CA GLU A 249 -1.87 -5.24 41.42
C GLU A 249 -0.42 -4.77 41.35
N ALA A 250 0.53 -5.64 41.73
CA ALA A 250 1.96 -5.41 41.62
C ALA A 250 2.66 -6.61 40.99
N ASP A 251 3.57 -6.33 40.05
CA ASP A 251 4.34 -7.33 39.34
C ASP A 251 5.74 -7.51 39.94
N LEU A 252 6.19 -8.75 40.05
CA LEU A 252 7.56 -9.05 40.51
C LEU A 252 8.60 -8.47 39.55
N SER A 253 9.51 -7.70 40.09
CA SER A 253 10.56 -6.97 39.34
C SER A 253 11.97 -7.46 39.66
N LYS A 254 12.27 -7.72 40.96
CA LYS A 254 13.60 -8.17 41.39
C LYS A 254 13.52 -9.26 42.44
N ILE A 255 14.57 -10.07 42.49
CA ILE A 255 14.82 -11.06 43.54
C ILE A 255 16.21 -10.76 44.11
N ASN A 256 16.29 -10.55 45.46
CA ASN A 256 17.54 -10.20 46.15
C ASN A 256 18.29 -9.03 45.49
N GLY A 257 17.58 -8.00 45.07
CA GLY A 257 18.12 -6.80 44.44
C GLY A 257 18.53 -6.98 42.96
N LYS A 258 18.45 -8.19 42.39
CA LYS A 258 18.75 -8.48 41.01
C LYS A 258 17.46 -8.43 40.16
N ALA A 259 17.48 -7.70 39.05
CA ALA A 259 16.37 -7.68 38.11
C ALA A 259 16.12 -9.08 37.53
N LEU A 260 14.84 -9.37 37.25
CA LEU A 260 14.47 -10.62 36.60
C LEU A 260 15.14 -10.78 35.24
N PRO A 261 15.60 -12.01 34.90
CA PRO A 261 16.10 -12.29 33.56
C PRO A 261 14.98 -12.08 32.53
N LYS A 262 15.33 -11.67 31.32
CA LYS A 262 14.38 -11.65 30.19
C LYS A 262 14.36 -13.03 29.53
N PRO A 263 13.19 -13.57 29.14
CA PRO A 263 11.85 -12.94 29.17
C PRO A 263 11.14 -13.00 30.51
N GLY A 264 11.60 -13.75 31.51
CA GLY A 264 11.01 -13.91 32.84
C GLY A 264 11.64 -15.05 33.63
N ILE A 265 10.91 -15.61 34.59
CA ILE A 265 11.29 -16.77 35.39
C ILE A 265 11.28 -18.01 34.49
N LYS A 266 12.33 -18.85 34.57
CA LYS A 266 12.52 -19.92 33.58
C LYS A 266 11.77 -21.22 33.91
N THR A 267 11.51 -21.48 35.18
CA THR A 267 10.89 -22.75 35.59
C THR A 267 9.63 -22.51 36.42
N LYS A 268 8.72 -23.47 36.32
CA LYS A 268 7.47 -23.45 37.08
C LYS A 268 7.72 -23.58 38.57
N GLU A 269 8.65 -24.44 38.97
CA GLU A 269 9.02 -24.68 40.35
C GLU A 269 9.55 -23.41 41.02
N GLU A 270 10.34 -22.59 40.31
CA GLU A 270 10.81 -21.29 40.79
C GLU A 270 9.62 -20.32 41.00
N ALA A 271 8.70 -20.24 40.00
CA ALA A 271 7.52 -19.41 40.10
C ALA A 271 6.58 -19.84 41.24
N GLU A 272 6.39 -21.15 41.43
CA GLU A 272 5.61 -21.71 42.56
C GLU A 272 6.26 -21.38 43.93
N LYS A 273 7.59 -21.52 44.03
CA LYS A 273 8.36 -21.14 45.24
C LYS A 273 8.14 -19.66 45.57
N ILE A 274 8.36 -18.77 44.57
CA ILE A 274 8.20 -17.32 44.78
C ILE A 274 6.78 -16.99 45.20
N THR A 275 5.78 -17.60 44.57
CA THR A 275 4.36 -17.40 44.93
C THR A 275 4.06 -17.88 46.34
N ALA A 276 4.66 -18.99 46.78
CA ALA A 276 4.54 -19.48 48.17
C ALA A 276 5.25 -18.58 49.16
N ASP A 277 6.43 -18.08 48.83
CA ASP A 277 7.20 -17.15 49.65
C ASP A 277 6.42 -15.81 49.86
N LEU A 278 5.82 -15.28 48.80
CA LEU A 278 5.01 -14.04 48.85
C LEU A 278 3.83 -14.16 49.80
N ARG A 279 3.23 -15.35 49.98
CA ARG A 279 2.10 -15.58 50.87
C ARG A 279 2.43 -15.43 52.35
N VAL A 280 3.70 -15.61 52.69
CA VAL A 280 4.19 -15.54 54.09
C VAL A 280 5.16 -14.38 54.29
N ALA A 281 5.42 -13.59 53.28
CA ALA A 281 6.34 -12.46 53.33
C ALA A 281 5.75 -11.28 54.09
N ASP A 282 6.61 -10.54 54.79
CA ASP A 282 6.27 -9.22 55.32
C ASP A 282 6.38 -8.18 54.15
N LEU A 283 5.27 -7.50 53.91
CA LEU A 283 5.15 -6.55 52.81
C LEU A 283 5.31 -5.13 53.35
N SER A 284 6.22 -4.36 52.74
CA SER A 284 6.40 -2.94 53.05
C SER A 284 6.63 -2.10 51.82
N THR A 285 6.02 -0.95 51.74
CA THR A 285 6.22 0.02 50.67
C THR A 285 7.52 0.79 50.90
N THR A 286 8.54 0.52 50.10
CA THR A 286 9.86 1.13 50.27
C THR A 286 10.02 2.45 49.52
N ASP A 287 9.29 2.63 48.41
CA ASP A 287 9.33 3.85 47.62
C ASP A 287 8.02 4.10 46.88
N THR A 288 7.69 5.38 46.71
CA THR A 288 6.53 5.82 45.94
C THR A 288 6.91 7.03 45.12
N GLU A 289 6.54 7.04 43.86
CA GLU A 289 6.87 8.10 42.91
C GLU A 289 5.65 8.48 42.09
N THR A 290 5.39 9.78 41.99
CA THR A 290 4.42 10.35 41.06
C THR A 290 5.18 11.25 40.06
N LYS A 291 5.07 10.94 38.77
CA LYS A 291 5.70 11.72 37.72
C LYS A 291 4.70 12.13 36.65
N GLU A 292 4.91 13.30 36.07
CA GLU A 292 4.24 13.66 34.83
C GLU A 292 5.01 13.12 33.64
N SER A 293 4.32 12.33 32.82
CA SER A 293 4.80 11.89 31.52
C SER A 293 4.08 12.64 30.42
N ARG A 294 4.83 13.19 29.49
CA ARG A 294 4.30 13.99 28.38
C ARG A 294 4.49 13.27 27.06
N ARG A 295 3.41 13.10 26.30
CA ARG A 295 3.45 12.50 24.96
C ARG A 295 3.31 13.57 23.91
N ASN A 296 4.26 13.61 22.98
CA ASN A 296 4.25 14.53 21.86
C ASN A 296 3.23 14.11 20.80
N PRO A 297 2.60 15.07 20.11
CA PRO A 297 1.84 14.78 18.91
C PRO A 297 2.77 14.24 17.80
N TYR A 298 2.18 13.44 16.93
CA TYR A 298 2.87 12.93 15.75
C TYR A 298 3.01 14.03 14.69
N PRO A 299 4.07 14.00 13.85
CA PRO A 299 4.19 14.91 12.71
C PRO A 299 3.04 14.76 11.72
N PRO A 300 2.78 15.76 10.85
CA PRO A 300 1.86 15.61 9.73
C PRO A 300 2.28 14.45 8.84
N PHE A 301 1.42 14.03 7.94
CA PHE A 301 1.67 12.85 7.13
C PHE A 301 2.72 13.08 6.02
N THR A 302 3.63 12.12 5.90
CA THR A 302 4.34 11.78 4.67
C THR A 302 3.53 10.71 3.90
N THR A 303 3.93 10.40 2.66
CA THR A 303 3.31 9.30 1.88
C THR A 303 3.36 7.98 2.63
N SER A 304 4.49 7.63 3.21
CA SER A 304 4.69 6.38 3.94
C SER A 304 3.79 6.32 5.17
N THR A 305 3.81 7.34 6.01
CA THR A 305 3.02 7.37 7.24
C THR A 305 1.52 7.43 6.97
N LEU A 306 1.07 8.10 5.88
CA LEU A 306 -0.32 8.07 5.44
C LEU A 306 -0.75 6.65 5.04
N GLN A 307 0.05 5.94 4.25
CA GLN A 307 -0.25 4.56 3.85
C GLN A 307 -0.30 3.61 5.05
N GLN A 308 0.61 3.78 6.01
CA GLN A 308 0.64 2.99 7.24
C GLN A 308 -0.63 3.21 8.08
N GLU A 309 -1.01 4.44 8.36
CA GLU A 309 -2.17 4.76 9.19
C GLU A 309 -3.50 4.44 8.48
N ALA A 310 -3.60 4.68 7.18
CA ALA A 310 -4.76 4.28 6.39
C ALA A 310 -4.96 2.75 6.38
N SER A 311 -3.86 1.99 6.35
CA SER A 311 -3.91 0.52 6.47
C SER A 311 -4.37 0.09 7.86
N ARG A 312 -3.86 0.71 8.93
CA ARG A 312 -4.18 0.37 10.33
C ARG A 312 -5.61 0.76 10.70
N ARG A 313 -5.99 2.01 10.48
CA ARG A 313 -7.26 2.59 10.94
C ARG A 313 -8.43 2.38 9.97
N LEU A 314 -8.18 2.47 8.65
CA LEU A 314 -9.22 2.41 7.61
C LEU A 314 -9.24 1.08 6.85
N ARG A 315 -8.29 0.18 7.10
CA ARG A 315 -8.15 -1.10 6.38
C ARG A 315 -7.98 -0.94 4.86
N LEU A 316 -7.46 0.20 4.42
CA LEU A 316 -7.17 0.49 3.02
C LEU A 316 -5.81 -0.11 2.63
N SER A 317 -5.72 -0.62 1.39
CA SER A 317 -4.41 -0.98 0.83
C SER A 317 -3.64 0.28 0.43
N ALA A 318 -2.30 0.21 0.40
CA ALA A 318 -1.45 1.32 -0.04
C ALA A 318 -1.87 1.88 -1.41
N LYS A 319 -2.16 0.99 -2.38
CA LYS A 319 -2.66 1.39 -3.71
C LYS A 319 -4.00 2.14 -3.65
N MET A 320 -4.94 1.68 -2.82
CA MET A 320 -6.22 2.35 -2.66
C MET A 320 -6.06 3.70 -1.97
N THR A 321 -5.22 3.78 -0.93
CA THR A 321 -4.89 5.03 -0.23
C THR A 321 -4.35 6.07 -1.19
N MET A 322 -3.36 5.70 -2.03
CA MET A 322 -2.79 6.64 -3.00
C MET A 322 -3.77 7.05 -4.10
N ASN A 323 -4.64 6.14 -4.56
CA ASN A 323 -5.67 6.50 -5.54
C ASN A 323 -6.67 7.53 -4.98
N ILE A 324 -7.08 7.37 -3.72
CA ILE A 324 -7.98 8.32 -3.06
C ILE A 324 -7.25 9.64 -2.81
N ALA A 325 -6.03 9.60 -2.27
CA ALA A 325 -5.22 10.79 -1.99
C ALA A 325 -4.98 11.62 -3.27
N GLN A 326 -4.66 10.97 -4.39
CA GLN A 326 -4.54 11.64 -5.69
C GLN A 326 -5.84 12.33 -6.10
N GLY A 327 -6.98 11.65 -5.93
CA GLY A 327 -8.28 12.26 -6.22
C GLY A 327 -8.61 13.45 -5.33
N LEU A 328 -8.20 13.43 -4.05
CA LEU A 328 -8.35 14.56 -3.13
C LEU A 328 -7.43 15.73 -3.52
N TYR A 329 -6.18 15.47 -3.87
CA TYR A 329 -5.23 16.47 -4.36
C TYR A 329 -5.75 17.13 -5.65
N GLU A 330 -6.10 16.34 -6.67
CA GLU A 330 -6.59 16.84 -7.95
C GLU A 330 -7.86 17.69 -7.84
N LYS A 331 -8.66 17.47 -6.79
CA LYS A 331 -9.84 18.28 -6.44
C LYS A 331 -9.51 19.51 -5.57
N GLY A 332 -8.24 19.68 -5.18
CA GLY A 332 -7.79 20.79 -4.35
C GLY A 332 -8.13 20.70 -2.87
N TYR A 333 -8.34 19.49 -2.33
CA TYR A 333 -8.69 19.31 -0.92
C TYR A 333 -7.48 19.07 -0.02
N ILE A 334 -6.39 18.51 -0.56
CA ILE A 334 -5.14 18.25 0.16
C ILE A 334 -3.94 18.76 -0.66
N THR A 335 -2.82 18.94 0.00
CA THR A 335 -1.51 19.16 -0.64
C THR A 335 -1.05 17.92 -1.40
N TYR A 336 0.03 18.03 -2.16
CA TYR A 336 0.60 16.94 -2.94
C TYR A 336 0.89 15.72 -2.07
N MET A 337 0.43 14.55 -2.53
CA MET A 337 0.41 13.32 -1.73
C MET A 337 1.67 12.47 -1.84
N ARG A 338 2.61 12.79 -2.74
CA ARG A 338 3.88 12.07 -2.87
C ARG A 338 5.01 12.91 -2.28
N THR A 339 5.14 12.89 -0.97
CA THR A 339 6.14 13.64 -0.22
C THR A 339 6.69 12.83 0.95
N ASP A 340 7.93 13.01 1.26
CA ASP A 340 8.60 12.55 2.47
C ASP A 340 8.86 13.69 3.47
N SER A 341 8.45 14.92 3.11
CA SER A 341 8.53 16.10 3.95
C SER A 341 7.45 16.13 5.03
N VAL A 342 7.80 16.72 6.18
CA VAL A 342 6.88 17.07 7.27
C VAL A 342 6.79 18.57 7.47
N ASN A 343 7.32 19.38 6.54
CA ASN A 343 7.26 20.84 6.59
C ASN A 343 5.84 21.35 6.37
N LEU A 344 5.54 22.51 6.94
CA LEU A 344 4.25 23.18 6.85
C LEU A 344 4.45 24.65 6.55
N SER A 345 3.63 25.21 5.66
CA SER A 345 3.63 26.64 5.35
C SER A 345 3.13 27.46 6.53
N ASN A 346 3.57 28.73 6.61
CA ASN A 346 3.13 29.64 7.67
C ASN A 346 1.63 29.90 7.63
N GLU A 347 1.06 29.97 6.42
CA GLU A 347 -0.37 30.17 6.18
C GLU A 347 -1.19 29.01 6.74
N SER A 348 -0.74 27.78 6.50
CA SER A 348 -1.43 26.58 7.01
C SER A 348 -1.36 26.49 8.54
N LEU A 349 -0.24 26.88 9.14
CA LEU A 349 -0.05 26.91 10.58
C LEU A 349 -0.94 27.97 11.24
N ALA A 350 -1.00 29.18 10.69
CA ALA A 350 -1.86 30.26 11.18
C ALA A 350 -3.36 29.89 11.07
N ALA A 351 -3.76 29.27 9.96
CA ALA A 351 -5.13 28.81 9.78
C ALA A 351 -5.51 27.68 10.77
N ALA A 352 -4.57 26.77 11.07
CA ALA A 352 -4.78 25.72 12.08
C ALA A 352 -4.93 26.34 13.49
N GLU A 353 -4.07 27.28 13.87
CA GLU A 353 -4.14 27.96 15.16
C GLU A 353 -5.47 28.68 15.34
N ALA A 354 -5.90 29.45 14.34
CA ALA A 354 -7.17 30.16 14.37
C ALA A 354 -8.35 29.19 14.59
N TRP A 355 -8.35 28.07 13.87
CA TRP A 355 -9.38 27.05 14.05
C TRP A 355 -9.33 26.42 15.45
N ILE A 356 -8.13 26.10 15.96
CA ILE A 356 -7.95 25.52 17.32
C ILE A 356 -8.49 26.47 18.37
N LYS A 357 -8.14 27.74 18.35
CA LYS A 357 -8.62 28.74 19.32
C LYS A 357 -10.13 28.85 19.28
N GLN A 358 -10.72 28.91 18.09
CA GLN A 358 -12.16 29.05 17.90
C GLN A 358 -12.96 27.83 18.37
N ASN A 359 -12.48 26.61 18.11
CA ASN A 359 -13.27 25.38 18.27
C ASN A 359 -12.91 24.57 19.51
N LEU A 360 -11.66 24.66 19.99
CA LEU A 360 -11.19 23.90 21.15
C LEU A 360 -10.87 24.80 22.35
N GLY A 361 -10.65 26.09 22.11
CA GLY A 361 -10.32 27.09 23.13
C GLY A 361 -8.81 27.28 23.33
N GLU A 362 -8.44 28.37 24.00
CA GLU A 362 -7.05 28.85 24.18
C GLU A 362 -6.13 27.80 24.82
N LYS A 363 -6.64 26.96 25.73
CA LYS A 363 -5.82 25.92 26.39
C LYS A 363 -5.25 24.86 25.42
N TYR A 364 -5.79 24.76 24.21
CA TYR A 364 -5.31 23.86 23.17
C TYR A 364 -4.45 24.59 22.12
N ALA A 365 -4.32 25.90 22.19
CA ALA A 365 -3.37 26.65 21.37
C ALA A 365 -1.97 26.56 21.98
N THR A 366 -0.97 26.46 21.11
CA THR A 366 0.45 26.51 21.52
C THR A 366 0.97 27.92 21.36
N GLU A 367 1.89 28.38 22.22
CA GLU A 367 2.50 29.70 22.13
C GLU A 367 3.28 29.91 20.82
N THR A 368 3.82 28.84 20.26
CA THR A 368 4.58 28.84 19.03
C THR A 368 4.15 27.71 18.12
N PHE A 369 4.22 27.90 16.82
CA PHE A 369 3.95 26.85 15.84
C PHE A 369 4.90 25.67 16.00
N ARG A 370 4.33 24.46 16.05
CA ARG A 370 5.13 23.26 16.13
C ARG A 370 5.67 22.88 14.75
N ARG A 371 6.99 22.86 14.64
CA ARG A 371 7.71 22.41 13.45
C ARG A 371 8.39 21.08 13.71
N PHE A 372 8.42 20.23 12.70
CA PHE A 372 9.00 18.88 12.78
C PHE A 372 10.23 18.81 11.87
N LYS A 373 11.22 18.03 12.27
CA LYS A 373 12.40 17.77 11.44
C LYS A 373 12.11 16.58 10.52
N THR A 374 12.37 16.75 9.24
CA THR A 374 12.33 15.68 8.26
C THR A 374 13.48 14.70 8.51
N LYS A 375 13.20 13.40 8.44
CA LYS A 375 14.21 12.35 8.64
C LYS A 375 15.03 12.08 7.38
N SER A 376 14.44 12.23 6.21
CA SER A 376 15.10 12.01 4.93
C SER A 376 16.12 13.12 4.65
N LYS A 377 17.36 12.72 4.35
CA LYS A 377 18.42 13.65 3.92
C LYS A 377 18.15 14.22 2.53
N SER A 378 17.40 13.48 1.71
CA SER A 378 17.05 13.81 0.34
C SER A 378 15.67 14.46 0.21
N ALA A 379 14.98 14.75 1.33
CA ALA A 379 13.74 15.50 1.27
C ALA A 379 14.04 16.88 0.70
N GLN A 380 13.51 17.16 -0.47
CA GLN A 380 13.58 18.49 -1.05
C GLN A 380 12.91 19.44 -0.05
N GLU A 381 13.67 20.36 0.53
CA GLU A 381 13.20 21.30 1.57
C GLU A 381 11.97 22.11 1.11
N ALA A 382 11.77 22.19 -0.20
CA ALA A 382 10.65 22.88 -0.83
C ALA A 382 9.30 22.13 -0.70
N HIS A 383 9.27 20.83 -0.43
CA HIS A 383 8.02 20.07 -0.37
C HIS A 383 7.33 20.22 0.99
N GLU A 384 6.00 20.32 0.97
CA GLU A 384 5.16 20.29 2.16
C GLU A 384 4.72 18.86 2.53
N ALA A 385 4.29 18.68 3.80
CA ALA A 385 3.59 17.49 4.27
C ALA A 385 2.21 17.37 3.64
N ILE A 386 1.63 16.17 3.70
CA ILE A 386 0.24 15.93 3.30
C ILE A 386 -0.70 16.52 4.35
N ARG A 387 -1.42 17.57 3.97
CA ARG A 387 -2.34 18.33 4.82
C ARG A 387 -3.61 18.77 4.06
N PRO A 388 -4.69 19.14 4.74
CA PRO A 388 -5.79 19.83 4.08
C PRO A 388 -5.34 21.19 3.55
N THR A 389 -5.82 21.59 2.38
CA THR A 389 -5.57 22.93 1.82
C THR A 389 -6.28 24.03 2.64
N ASN A 390 -7.42 23.68 3.23
CA ASN A 390 -8.17 24.56 4.12
C ASN A 390 -8.50 23.84 5.44
N PRO A 391 -7.76 24.13 6.53
CA PRO A 391 -7.98 23.52 7.84
C PRO A 391 -9.36 23.79 8.46
N SER A 392 -10.03 24.88 8.07
CA SER A 392 -11.37 25.20 8.58
C SER A 392 -12.46 24.28 8.07
N ARG A 393 -12.18 23.48 7.02
CA ARG A 393 -13.14 22.58 6.40
C ARG A 393 -12.94 21.14 6.91
N GLY A 394 -13.69 20.77 7.93
CA GLY A 394 -13.77 19.37 8.37
C GLY A 394 -14.43 18.48 7.32
N ALA A 395 -14.21 17.16 7.42
CA ALA A 395 -14.68 16.17 6.44
C ALA A 395 -16.20 16.22 6.18
N ASP A 396 -17.00 16.56 7.19
CA ASP A 396 -18.45 16.65 7.09
C ASP A 396 -18.95 17.80 6.21
N SER A 397 -18.15 18.85 6.06
CA SER A 397 -18.48 20.02 5.22
C SER A 397 -18.18 19.78 3.73
N LEU A 398 -17.60 18.64 3.36
CA LEU A 398 -17.20 18.32 1.98
C LEU A 398 -18.15 17.31 1.35
N HIS A 399 -18.51 17.53 0.09
CA HIS A 399 -19.29 16.58 -0.71
C HIS A 399 -18.37 15.51 -1.30
N LEU A 400 -17.96 14.56 -0.44
CA LEU A 400 -17.08 13.45 -0.78
C LEU A 400 -17.81 12.12 -0.67
N GLU A 401 -17.37 11.12 -1.44
CA GLU A 401 -17.77 9.74 -1.23
C GLU A 401 -17.23 9.25 0.13
N GLU A 402 -17.93 8.31 0.76
CA GLU A 402 -17.65 7.85 2.11
C GLU A 402 -16.18 7.42 2.34
N ARG A 403 -15.54 6.82 1.33
CA ARG A 403 -14.13 6.41 1.43
C ARG A 403 -13.17 7.60 1.33
N ASP A 404 -13.44 8.52 0.42
CA ASP A 404 -12.67 9.75 0.23
C ASP A 404 -12.77 10.61 1.50
N LYS A 405 -13.98 10.69 2.07
CA LYS A 405 -14.26 11.39 3.31
C LYS A 405 -13.46 10.84 4.50
N LYS A 406 -13.42 9.51 4.66
CA LYS A 406 -12.62 8.87 5.74
C LYS A 406 -11.12 9.14 5.61
N LEU A 407 -10.58 9.11 4.40
CA LEU A 407 -9.16 9.41 4.19
C LEU A 407 -8.87 10.88 4.42
N TYR A 408 -9.75 11.78 3.95
CA TYR A 408 -9.62 13.22 4.22
C TYR A 408 -9.69 13.52 5.72
N ASP A 409 -10.64 12.93 6.47
CA ASP A 409 -10.74 13.08 7.92
C ASP A 409 -9.47 12.61 8.64
N LEU A 410 -8.89 11.49 8.21
CA LEU A 410 -7.63 10.98 8.74
C LEU A 410 -6.48 12.01 8.54
N ILE A 411 -6.38 12.58 7.34
CA ILE A 411 -5.36 13.59 7.01
C ILE A 411 -5.60 14.88 7.82
N TRP A 412 -6.84 15.33 7.86
CA TRP A 412 -7.24 16.52 8.60
C TRP A 412 -6.93 16.40 10.10
N ARG A 413 -7.38 15.30 10.72
CA ARG A 413 -7.13 15.04 12.14
C ARG A 413 -5.65 14.97 12.47
N ARG A 414 -4.85 14.33 11.61
CA ARG A 414 -3.40 14.23 11.81
C ARG A 414 -2.72 15.58 11.77
N PHE A 415 -3.08 16.41 10.79
CA PHE A 415 -2.57 17.76 10.66
C PHE A 415 -2.95 18.62 11.86
N MET A 416 -4.24 18.67 12.23
CA MET A 416 -4.71 19.45 13.37
C MET A 416 -4.04 18.99 14.68
N ALA A 417 -4.00 17.68 14.92
CA ALA A 417 -3.37 17.10 16.09
C ALA A 417 -1.88 17.46 16.20
N SER A 418 -1.18 17.58 15.06
CA SER A 418 0.24 17.94 15.04
C SER A 418 0.51 19.34 15.64
N GLN A 419 -0.48 20.21 15.62
CA GLN A 419 -0.38 21.61 16.16
C GLN A 419 -0.97 21.75 17.56
N LEU A 420 -1.48 20.67 18.17
CA LEU A 420 -2.00 20.68 19.53
C LEU A 420 -0.89 20.46 20.57
N PRO A 421 -1.10 20.84 21.83
CA PRO A 421 -0.16 20.59 22.92
C PRO A 421 0.01 19.10 23.22
N GLN A 422 1.04 18.79 23.95
CA GLN A 422 1.31 17.44 24.45
C GLN A 422 0.15 16.90 25.29
N ALA A 423 -0.13 15.62 25.22
CA ALA A 423 -0.95 14.94 26.21
C ALA A 423 -0.12 14.70 27.48
N VAL A 424 -0.71 14.96 28.63
CA VAL A 424 -0.05 14.84 29.94
C VAL A 424 -0.69 13.68 30.71
N PHE A 425 0.14 12.76 31.13
CA PHE A 425 -0.24 11.61 31.94
C PHE A 425 0.41 11.74 33.32
N GLU A 426 -0.33 11.43 34.34
CA GLU A 426 0.20 11.19 35.67
C GLU A 426 0.55 9.71 35.79
N GLN A 427 1.80 9.42 36.06
CA GLN A 427 2.31 8.07 36.28
C GLN A 427 2.63 7.90 37.75
N ASN A 428 1.93 6.96 38.40
CA ASN A 428 2.15 6.59 39.78
C ASN A 428 2.87 5.24 39.80
N ARG A 429 3.88 5.13 40.64
CA ARG A 429 4.66 3.92 40.85
C ARG A 429 4.87 3.71 42.33
N ALA A 430 4.63 2.50 42.85
CA ALA A 430 5.01 2.10 44.19
C ALA A 430 5.90 0.87 44.11
N VAL A 431 6.92 0.85 44.93
CA VAL A 431 7.84 -0.28 45.13
C VAL A 431 7.51 -0.94 46.42
N ILE A 432 7.10 -2.19 46.37
CA ILE A 432 6.75 -3.00 47.52
C ILE A 432 7.83 -4.05 47.71
N GLU A 433 8.43 -4.08 48.84
CA GLU A 433 9.39 -5.08 49.25
C GLU A 433 8.68 -6.18 50.02
N ALA A 434 8.87 -7.43 49.64
CA ALA A 434 8.33 -8.60 50.27
C ALA A 434 9.49 -9.41 50.87
N LYS A 435 9.64 -9.38 52.20
CA LYS A 435 10.72 -10.04 52.90
C LYS A 435 10.26 -11.36 53.50
N THR A 436 10.99 -12.42 53.14
CA THR A 436 10.97 -13.66 53.91
C THR A 436 12.28 -13.74 54.72
N GLY A 437 12.38 -14.65 55.67
CA GLY A 437 13.62 -14.78 56.45
C GLY A 437 14.88 -15.13 55.62
N LYS A 438 14.72 -15.46 54.32
CA LYS A 438 15.81 -15.91 53.45
C LYS A 438 15.93 -15.14 52.14
N GLU A 439 14.82 -14.66 51.58
CA GLU A 439 14.73 -14.05 50.26
C GLU A 439 14.05 -12.67 50.37
N ASN A 440 14.41 -11.79 49.46
CA ASN A 440 13.82 -10.46 49.33
C ASN A 440 13.30 -10.26 47.92
N TYR A 441 12.01 -10.02 47.77
CA TYR A 441 11.32 -9.81 46.50
C TYR A 441 10.91 -8.34 46.38
N GLU A 442 11.16 -7.74 45.22
CA GLU A 442 10.69 -6.39 44.90
C GLU A 442 9.54 -6.49 43.91
N LEU A 443 8.38 -5.99 44.29
CA LEU A 443 7.19 -5.87 43.46
C LEU A 443 7.00 -4.41 43.06
N ILE A 444 6.51 -4.18 41.84
CA ILE A 444 6.22 -2.84 41.32
C ILE A 444 4.73 -2.75 40.98
N ALA A 445 4.02 -1.85 41.64
CA ALA A 445 2.70 -1.41 41.24
C ALA A 445 2.84 -0.15 40.38
N SER A 446 2.13 -0.09 39.27
CA SER A 446 2.15 1.07 38.37
C SER A 446 0.76 1.46 37.91
N GLY A 447 0.51 2.76 37.85
CA GLY A 447 -0.72 3.35 37.32
C GLY A 447 -0.41 4.47 36.33
N SER A 448 -1.34 4.72 35.40
CA SER A 448 -1.26 5.82 34.47
C SER A 448 -2.65 6.42 34.27
N LYS A 449 -2.79 7.72 34.55
CA LYS A 449 -4.04 8.47 34.42
C LYS A 449 -3.85 9.64 33.47
N LEU A 450 -4.81 9.86 32.58
CA LEU A 450 -4.79 11.03 31.68
C LEU A 450 -5.15 12.30 32.46
N LYS A 451 -4.22 13.26 32.53
CA LYS A 451 -4.38 14.53 33.21
C LYS A 451 -4.84 15.66 32.26
N PHE A 452 -4.28 15.65 31.05
CA PHE A 452 -4.66 16.54 29.97
C PHE A 452 -4.57 15.83 28.64
N ASP A 453 -5.65 15.86 27.87
CA ASP A 453 -5.75 15.11 26.62
C ASP A 453 -4.90 15.70 25.47
N GLY A 454 -4.65 17.02 25.43
CA GLY A 454 -3.83 17.65 24.41
C GLY A 454 -4.21 17.21 23.00
N PHE A 455 -3.25 16.71 22.23
CA PHE A 455 -3.47 16.25 20.86
C PHE A 455 -4.41 15.03 20.73
N LEU A 456 -4.59 14.25 21.80
CA LEU A 456 -5.51 13.10 21.82
C LEU A 456 -6.96 13.53 21.64
N LYS A 457 -7.30 14.79 21.91
CA LYS A 457 -8.61 15.38 21.65
C LYS A 457 -9.06 15.20 20.20
N VAL A 458 -8.15 15.35 19.26
CA VAL A 458 -8.41 15.27 17.82
C VAL A 458 -7.87 13.95 17.22
N TRP A 459 -6.82 13.39 17.80
CA TRP A 459 -6.19 12.13 17.39
C TRP A 459 -6.27 11.09 18.51
N PRO A 460 -7.47 10.52 18.77
CA PRO A 460 -7.62 9.53 19.83
C PRO A 460 -6.77 8.28 19.52
N THR A 461 -6.08 7.80 20.54
CA THR A 461 -5.38 6.53 20.55
C THR A 461 -5.95 5.69 21.68
N GLU A 462 -6.05 4.39 21.47
CA GLU A 462 -6.41 3.46 22.55
C GLU A 462 -5.37 3.58 23.67
N PHE A 463 -5.85 3.77 24.86
CA PHE A 463 -5.07 3.92 26.09
C PHE A 463 -5.91 3.36 27.22
N GLU A 464 -5.34 2.41 27.94
CA GLU A 464 -5.97 1.83 29.12
C GLU A 464 -5.55 2.66 30.34
N GLU A 465 -6.52 3.20 31.03
CA GLU A 465 -6.32 3.94 32.25
C GLU A 465 -6.21 2.95 33.41
N LYS A 466 -5.00 2.80 33.98
CA LYS A 466 -4.78 1.98 35.18
C LYS A 466 -4.61 2.91 36.37
N THR A 467 -5.64 3.00 37.21
CA THR A 467 -5.57 3.84 38.41
C THR A 467 -4.85 3.07 39.50
N LEU A 468 -3.77 3.63 40.03
CA LEU A 468 -3.13 3.15 41.24
C LEU A 468 -3.66 3.98 42.43
N PRO A 469 -4.14 3.35 43.51
CA PRO A 469 -4.53 4.09 44.71
C PRO A 469 -3.33 4.84 45.32
N TYR A 470 -3.61 5.79 46.18
CA TYR A 470 -2.54 6.43 46.95
C TYR A 470 -1.95 5.41 47.92
N ILE A 471 -0.67 5.17 47.81
CA ILE A 471 0.11 4.25 48.66
C ILE A 471 1.17 5.08 49.35
N GLU A 472 1.17 5.09 50.66
CA GLU A 472 2.16 5.83 51.46
C GLU A 472 3.45 5.03 51.58
N LYS A 473 4.58 5.72 51.49
CA LYS A 473 5.89 5.12 51.78
C LYS A 473 5.96 4.68 53.23
N GLY A 474 6.38 3.43 53.47
CA GLY A 474 6.40 2.80 54.80
C GLY A 474 5.08 2.10 55.18
N SER A 475 4.03 2.18 54.38
CA SER A 475 2.79 1.42 54.57
C SER A 475 2.99 -0.09 54.35
N HIS A 476 2.15 -0.89 54.98
CA HIS A 476 2.15 -2.35 54.88
C HIS A 476 0.93 -2.84 54.08
N PRO A 477 1.05 -3.02 52.75
CA PRO A 477 -0.05 -3.54 51.95
C PRO A 477 -0.44 -4.95 52.36
N ILE A 478 -1.73 -5.27 52.26
CA ILE A 478 -2.27 -6.58 52.59
C ILE A 478 -2.31 -7.45 51.31
N LEU A 479 -1.69 -8.61 51.36
CA LEU A 479 -1.77 -9.57 50.27
C LEU A 479 -3.15 -10.21 50.18
N ILE A 480 -3.79 -10.12 49.03
CA ILE A 480 -5.03 -10.85 48.74
C ILE A 480 -4.68 -12.20 48.10
N LYS A 481 -3.85 -12.15 47.08
CA LYS A 481 -3.48 -13.32 46.29
C LYS A 481 -2.12 -13.11 45.62
N ALA A 482 -1.27 -14.14 45.62
CA ALA A 482 -0.12 -14.21 44.75
C ALA A 482 -0.35 -15.31 43.70
N ALA A 483 -0.05 -14.99 42.45
CA ALA A 483 -0.25 -15.90 41.34
C ALA A 483 0.94 -15.82 40.36
N PHE A 484 1.10 -16.86 39.56
CA PHE A 484 1.99 -16.83 38.43
C PHE A 484 1.24 -17.19 37.16
N GLU A 485 1.71 -16.66 36.01
CA GLU A 485 1.19 -16.96 34.70
C GLU A 485 2.28 -17.54 33.82
N GLU A 486 1.91 -18.57 33.06
CA GLU A 486 2.77 -19.20 32.07
C GLU A 486 2.66 -18.49 30.73
N HIS A 487 3.77 -18.15 30.13
CA HIS A 487 3.86 -17.50 28.84
C HIS A 487 4.82 -18.27 27.93
N GLN A 488 4.68 -18.07 26.64
CA GLN A 488 5.63 -18.54 25.64
C GLN A 488 6.10 -17.35 24.79
N THR A 489 7.40 -17.33 24.49
CA THR A 489 7.91 -16.34 23.55
C THR A 489 7.31 -16.56 22.18
N GLU A 490 6.98 -15.48 21.48
CA GLU A 490 6.40 -15.53 20.15
C GLU A 490 7.44 -15.22 19.07
N PRO A 491 7.35 -15.84 17.89
CA PRO A 491 8.20 -15.48 16.77
C PRO A 491 7.95 -14.05 16.30
N PRO A 492 8.89 -13.43 15.58
CA PRO A 492 8.68 -12.10 15.02
C PRO A 492 7.46 -12.11 14.10
N ALA A 493 6.64 -11.07 14.22
CA ALA A 493 5.39 -10.99 13.46
C ALA A 493 5.64 -10.87 11.94
N ARG A 494 4.88 -11.61 11.14
CA ARG A 494 4.87 -11.45 9.68
C ARG A 494 4.50 -10.03 9.29
N TYR A 495 5.07 -9.54 8.20
CA TYR A 495 4.73 -8.23 7.67
C TYR A 495 3.25 -8.13 7.25
N ASN A 496 2.65 -6.99 7.49
CA ASN A 496 1.44 -6.51 6.82
C ASN A 496 1.81 -5.33 5.90
N GLU A 497 0.85 -4.71 5.19
CA GLU A 497 1.18 -3.58 4.30
C GLU A 497 1.84 -2.43 5.05
N ALA A 498 1.36 -2.08 6.25
CA ALA A 498 1.90 -0.97 7.02
C ALA A 498 3.32 -1.24 7.51
N SER A 499 3.57 -2.43 8.08
CA SER A 499 4.91 -2.77 8.59
C SER A 499 5.92 -3.00 7.46
N LEU A 500 5.49 -3.55 6.31
CA LEU A 500 6.37 -3.68 5.14
C LEU A 500 6.78 -2.30 4.59
N ILE A 501 5.82 -1.37 4.44
CA ILE A 501 6.11 -0.01 3.97
C ILE A 501 7.05 0.70 4.94
N LYS A 502 6.82 0.53 6.26
CA LYS A 502 7.72 1.09 7.28
C LYS A 502 9.14 0.53 7.14
N THR A 503 9.29 -0.79 7.01
CA THR A 503 10.62 -1.41 6.83
C THR A 503 11.28 -0.96 5.53
N LEU A 504 10.54 -0.85 4.41
CA LEU A 504 11.08 -0.33 3.16
C LEU A 504 11.59 1.11 3.32
N GLU A 505 10.85 1.97 4.03
CA GLU A 505 11.25 3.34 4.34
C GLU A 505 12.50 3.37 5.25
N ASP A 506 12.49 2.60 6.34
CA ASP A 506 13.60 2.53 7.32
C ASP A 506 14.90 2.02 6.65
N GLU A 507 14.79 1.10 5.68
CA GLU A 507 15.91 0.56 4.90
C GLU A 507 16.27 1.40 3.66
N GLY A 508 15.60 2.52 3.41
CA GLY A 508 15.85 3.40 2.26
C GLY A 508 15.40 2.83 0.91
N ILE A 509 14.58 1.77 0.89
CA ILE A 509 14.10 1.10 -0.32
C ILE A 509 12.81 1.74 -0.83
N GLY A 510 12.86 2.25 -2.05
CA GLY A 510 11.73 2.94 -2.66
C GLY A 510 11.62 4.41 -2.25
N ARG A 511 10.63 5.09 -2.80
CA ARG A 511 10.37 6.53 -2.56
C ARG A 511 8.84 6.74 -2.54
N PRO A 512 8.34 7.91 -2.17
CA PRO A 512 6.90 8.19 -2.12
C PRO A 512 6.11 7.73 -3.35
N SER A 513 6.68 7.81 -4.54
CA SER A 513 6.06 7.35 -5.79
C SER A 513 5.98 5.83 -5.95
N THR A 514 6.77 5.04 -5.21
CA THR A 514 6.95 3.60 -5.49
C THR A 514 6.43 2.65 -4.41
N TYR A 515 6.27 3.06 -3.14
CA TYR A 515 5.83 2.15 -2.06
C TYR A 515 4.56 1.36 -2.40
N ALA A 516 3.51 2.04 -2.84
CA ALA A 516 2.25 1.39 -3.19
C ALA A 516 2.37 0.42 -4.38
N SER A 517 3.22 0.74 -5.36
CA SER A 517 3.48 -0.11 -6.53
C SER A 517 4.28 -1.36 -6.14
N ILE A 518 5.30 -1.24 -5.29
CA ILE A 518 6.10 -2.38 -4.80
C ILE A 518 5.18 -3.40 -4.13
N VAL A 519 4.42 -2.96 -3.12
CA VAL A 519 3.49 -3.81 -2.37
C VAL A 519 2.42 -4.46 -3.27
N SER A 520 1.97 -3.75 -4.30
CA SER A 520 0.99 -4.30 -5.26
C SER A 520 1.60 -5.32 -6.19
N VAL A 521 2.79 -5.04 -6.74
CA VAL A 521 3.44 -5.87 -7.76
C VAL A 521 3.83 -7.23 -7.21
N ILE A 522 4.38 -7.32 -5.98
CA ILE A 522 4.76 -8.61 -5.38
C ILE A 522 3.55 -9.54 -5.20
N GLN A 523 2.36 -8.98 -4.92
CA GLN A 523 1.10 -9.72 -4.84
C GLN A 523 0.55 -10.07 -6.23
N GLU A 524 0.55 -9.12 -7.18
CA GLU A 524 0.08 -9.32 -8.56
C GLU A 524 0.92 -10.37 -9.30
N ARG A 525 2.20 -10.51 -8.94
CA ARG A 525 3.13 -11.53 -9.46
C ARG A 525 3.04 -12.86 -8.73
N ASN A 526 2.21 -12.94 -7.69
CA ASN A 526 2.03 -14.14 -6.88
C ASN A 526 3.32 -14.64 -6.22
N TYR A 527 4.21 -13.71 -5.83
CA TYR A 527 5.40 -14.02 -5.03
C TYR A 527 5.08 -14.07 -3.55
N VAL A 528 4.06 -13.31 -3.16
CA VAL A 528 3.52 -13.30 -1.80
C VAL A 528 1.99 -13.33 -1.84
N GLU A 529 1.39 -13.90 -0.82
CA GLU A 529 -0.04 -13.86 -0.59
C GLU A 529 -0.34 -13.39 0.83
N LYS A 530 -1.60 -13.04 1.10
CA LYS A 530 -2.04 -12.66 2.44
C LYS A 530 -2.77 -13.81 3.09
N ASN A 531 -2.37 -14.15 4.31
CA ASN A 531 -3.11 -15.09 5.16
C ASN A 531 -4.43 -14.45 5.69
N GLU A 532 -5.18 -15.19 6.50
CA GLU A 532 -6.44 -14.75 7.10
C GLU A 532 -6.27 -13.47 7.96
N ALA A 533 -5.15 -13.35 8.68
CA ALA A 533 -4.78 -12.18 9.45
C ALA A 533 -4.26 -10.99 8.59
N LYS A 534 -4.41 -11.08 7.25
CA LYS A 534 -3.95 -10.08 6.26
C LYS A 534 -2.44 -9.79 6.31
N ARG A 535 -1.65 -10.75 6.80
CA ARG A 535 -0.18 -10.69 6.81
C ARG A 535 0.39 -11.39 5.60
N PHE A 536 1.52 -10.90 5.09
CA PHE A 536 2.21 -11.48 3.95
C PHE A 536 2.88 -12.79 4.32
N VAL A 537 2.70 -13.78 3.44
CA VAL A 537 3.38 -15.07 3.46
C VAL A 537 3.98 -15.28 2.06
N PRO A 538 5.26 -15.70 1.95
CA PRO A 538 5.82 -15.99 0.64
C PRO A 538 5.14 -17.23 0.05
N THR A 539 4.95 -17.23 -1.27
CA THR A 539 4.54 -18.43 -1.99
C THR A 539 5.75 -19.30 -2.32
N GLN A 540 5.56 -20.56 -2.62
CA GLN A 540 6.65 -21.43 -3.12
C GLN A 540 7.37 -20.83 -4.32
N THR A 541 6.63 -20.17 -5.24
CA THR A 541 7.22 -19.45 -6.36
C THR A 541 8.07 -18.28 -5.90
N GLY A 542 7.61 -17.53 -4.90
CA GLY A 542 8.35 -16.41 -4.31
C GLY A 542 9.64 -16.88 -3.65
N GLU A 543 9.59 -17.95 -2.85
CA GLU A 543 10.78 -18.54 -2.20
C GLU A 543 11.80 -19.06 -3.22
N LEU A 544 11.33 -19.78 -4.25
CA LEU A 544 12.21 -20.30 -5.29
C LEU A 544 12.90 -19.19 -6.11
N VAL A 545 12.13 -18.16 -6.51
CA VAL A 545 12.69 -17.01 -7.22
C VAL A 545 13.66 -16.24 -6.34
N ASN A 546 13.32 -16.01 -5.07
CA ASN A 546 14.19 -15.37 -4.10
C ASN A 546 15.51 -16.14 -3.94
N LYS A 547 15.45 -17.45 -3.68
CA LYS A 547 16.62 -18.31 -3.54
C LYS A 547 17.53 -18.22 -4.76
N LEU A 548 16.97 -18.38 -5.97
CA LEU A 548 17.73 -18.31 -7.21
C LEU A 548 18.39 -16.95 -7.42
N LEU A 549 17.71 -15.86 -7.08
CA LEU A 549 18.26 -14.51 -7.22
C LEU A 549 19.32 -14.23 -6.15
N VAL A 550 19.14 -14.65 -4.90
CA VAL A 550 20.14 -14.48 -3.81
C VAL A 550 21.43 -15.24 -4.13
N GLU A 551 21.32 -16.48 -4.65
CA GLU A 551 22.48 -17.33 -4.96
C GLU A 551 23.27 -16.84 -6.21
N ASN A 552 22.58 -16.25 -7.20
CA ASN A 552 23.21 -15.95 -8.49
C ASN A 552 23.32 -14.47 -8.81
N PHE A 553 22.50 -13.62 -8.22
CA PHE A 553 22.45 -12.16 -8.44
C PHE A 553 22.27 -11.41 -7.11
N PRO A 554 23.18 -11.64 -6.13
CA PRO A 554 23.03 -11.07 -4.79
C PRO A 554 22.87 -9.55 -4.81
N GLU A 555 23.59 -8.84 -5.67
CA GLU A 555 23.54 -7.38 -5.81
C GLU A 555 22.12 -6.87 -6.16
N VAL A 556 21.40 -7.60 -7.03
CA VAL A 556 20.06 -7.17 -7.48
C VAL A 556 19.01 -7.26 -6.36
N VAL A 557 19.20 -8.16 -5.40
CA VAL A 557 18.29 -8.41 -4.28
C VAL A 557 18.82 -7.87 -2.96
N ASP A 558 20.00 -7.28 -2.96
CA ASP A 558 20.59 -6.71 -1.76
C ASP A 558 19.86 -5.43 -1.32
N VAL A 559 19.48 -5.38 -0.05
CA VAL A 559 18.74 -4.28 0.56
C VAL A 559 19.59 -3.00 0.55
N LYS A 560 20.86 -3.10 0.99
CA LYS A 560 21.76 -1.94 1.07
C LYS A 560 22.13 -1.40 -0.30
N PHE A 561 22.41 -2.29 -1.25
CA PHE A 561 22.66 -1.90 -2.63
C PHE A 561 21.43 -1.21 -3.24
N THR A 562 20.22 -1.76 -2.98
CA THR A 562 18.99 -1.13 -3.46
C THR A 562 18.80 0.27 -2.87
N ALA A 563 19.11 0.46 -1.59
CA ALA A 563 19.07 1.75 -0.91
C ALA A 563 20.10 2.74 -1.49
N SER A 564 21.37 2.29 -1.67
CA SER A 564 22.40 3.17 -2.26
C SER A 564 22.06 3.65 -3.67
N MET A 565 21.44 2.79 -4.49
CA MET A 565 20.97 3.20 -5.82
C MET A 565 19.83 4.23 -5.76
N GLU A 566 18.97 4.16 -4.74
CA GLU A 566 17.94 5.19 -4.54
C GLU A 566 18.56 6.52 -4.09
N GLU A 567 19.64 6.48 -3.28
CA GLU A 567 20.43 7.67 -2.91
C GLU A 567 21.19 8.23 -4.13
N GLU A 568 21.78 7.40 -4.97
CA GLU A 568 22.40 7.85 -6.21
C GLU A 568 21.39 8.54 -7.16
N PHE A 569 20.14 8.05 -7.23
CA PHE A 569 19.10 8.76 -7.99
C PHE A 569 18.71 10.10 -7.37
N ASP A 570 18.81 10.24 -6.05
CA ASP A 570 18.62 11.53 -5.39
C ASP A 570 19.79 12.46 -5.70
N ASP A 571 21.04 11.98 -5.68
CA ASP A 571 22.22 12.75 -6.07
C ASP A 571 22.20 13.17 -7.55
N ILE A 572 21.65 12.34 -8.46
CA ILE A 572 21.39 12.74 -9.85
C ILE A 572 20.37 13.87 -9.90
N ALA A 573 19.28 13.78 -9.12
CA ALA A 573 18.25 14.82 -9.07
C ALA A 573 18.77 16.16 -8.53
N GLU A 574 19.79 16.12 -7.68
CA GLU A 574 20.49 17.31 -7.18
C GLU A 574 21.63 17.78 -8.13
N GLY A 575 21.85 17.11 -9.25
CA GLY A 575 22.88 17.45 -10.23
C GLY A 575 24.31 17.14 -9.79
N LYS A 576 24.51 16.32 -8.75
CA LYS A 576 25.83 16.00 -8.19
C LYS A 576 26.60 14.96 -8.99
N ILE A 577 25.88 14.01 -9.61
CA ILE A 577 26.48 12.88 -10.36
C ILE A 577 25.79 12.68 -11.71
N ASP A 578 26.57 12.18 -12.67
CA ASP A 578 26.07 11.86 -14.01
C ASP A 578 25.34 10.51 -14.03
N TRP A 579 24.13 10.52 -14.59
CA TRP A 579 23.27 9.35 -14.62
C TRP A 579 23.79 8.20 -15.52
N LYS A 580 24.45 8.50 -16.65
CA LYS A 580 24.99 7.46 -17.55
C LYS A 580 26.13 6.71 -16.88
N THR A 581 27.01 7.43 -16.20
CA THR A 581 28.10 6.86 -15.40
C THR A 581 27.56 5.94 -14.30
N THR A 582 26.50 6.37 -13.62
CA THR A 582 25.83 5.58 -12.55
C THR A 582 25.26 4.28 -13.12
N ILE A 583 24.52 4.35 -14.23
CA ILE A 583 23.96 3.15 -14.87
C ILE A 583 25.08 2.21 -15.35
N GLY A 584 26.15 2.74 -15.96
CA GLY A 584 27.28 1.95 -16.47
C GLY A 584 28.02 1.18 -15.39
N LYS A 585 28.25 1.79 -14.22
CA LYS A 585 28.86 1.14 -13.05
C LYS A 585 28.11 -0.11 -12.60
N PHE A 586 26.80 -0.07 -12.63
CA PHE A 586 25.97 -1.22 -12.29
C PHE A 586 25.86 -2.22 -13.48
N TYR A 587 25.56 -1.73 -14.69
CA TYR A 587 25.16 -2.59 -15.80
C TYR A 587 26.31 -3.46 -16.32
N THR A 588 27.52 -2.95 -16.33
CA THR A 588 28.69 -3.67 -16.86
C THR A 588 28.96 -4.98 -16.10
N PRO A 589 29.14 -5.00 -14.76
CA PRO A 589 29.31 -6.24 -14.00
C PRO A 589 28.06 -7.12 -14.04
N PHE A 590 26.86 -6.52 -13.96
CA PHE A 590 25.58 -7.24 -14.02
C PHE A 590 25.42 -8.03 -15.33
N SER A 591 25.69 -7.41 -16.48
CA SER A 591 25.55 -8.07 -17.80
C SER A 591 26.53 -9.24 -17.96
N LYS A 592 27.76 -9.08 -17.48
CA LYS A 592 28.79 -10.13 -17.47
C LYS A 592 28.35 -11.32 -16.60
N ASN A 593 27.93 -11.05 -15.35
CA ASN A 593 27.41 -12.07 -14.45
C ASN A 593 26.21 -12.79 -15.08
N LEU A 594 25.28 -12.07 -15.65
CA LEU A 594 24.09 -12.64 -16.28
C LEU A 594 24.47 -13.61 -17.43
N ALA A 595 25.42 -13.24 -18.28
CA ALA A 595 25.90 -14.10 -19.37
C ALA A 595 26.49 -15.42 -18.81
N GLU A 596 27.32 -15.35 -17.75
CA GLU A 596 27.86 -16.50 -17.07
C GLU A 596 26.76 -17.40 -16.49
N LYS A 597 25.77 -16.81 -15.80
CA LYS A 597 24.68 -17.55 -15.16
C LYS A 597 23.70 -18.17 -16.15
N TYR A 598 23.61 -17.67 -17.37
CA TYR A 598 22.85 -18.36 -18.42
C TYR A 598 23.43 -19.74 -18.76
N GLU A 599 24.75 -19.92 -18.67
CA GLU A 599 25.43 -21.20 -18.94
C GLU A 599 25.51 -22.10 -17.69
N THR A 600 25.84 -21.51 -16.53
CA THR A 600 26.16 -22.28 -15.31
C THR A 600 24.96 -22.73 -14.50
N VAL A 601 23.86 -21.97 -14.46
CA VAL A 601 22.68 -22.29 -13.66
C VAL A 601 21.84 -23.34 -14.37
N GLU A 602 21.54 -24.43 -13.68
CA GLU A 602 20.63 -25.48 -14.18
C GLU A 602 19.17 -25.05 -14.11
N LYS A 603 18.36 -25.66 -14.98
CA LYS A 603 16.91 -25.44 -14.94
C LYS A 603 16.31 -26.06 -13.70
N GLN A 604 15.63 -25.26 -12.90
CA GLN A 604 14.94 -25.71 -11.71
C GLN A 604 13.70 -26.54 -12.07
N ASN A 605 13.59 -27.70 -11.47
CA ASN A 605 12.37 -28.52 -11.59
C ASN A 605 11.36 -28.01 -10.55
N THR A 606 10.25 -27.47 -11.03
CA THR A 606 9.15 -26.96 -10.19
C THR A 606 7.96 -27.94 -10.15
N ASP A 607 8.11 -29.11 -10.73
CA ASP A 607 7.07 -30.12 -10.82
C ASP A 607 6.96 -30.87 -9.47
N GLU A 608 5.80 -30.78 -8.82
CA GLU A 608 5.52 -31.56 -7.61
C GLU A 608 4.91 -32.91 -8.01
N PRO A 609 5.32 -34.02 -7.40
CA PRO A 609 4.70 -35.34 -7.68
C PRO A 609 3.21 -35.33 -7.32
N SER A 610 2.44 -36.14 -8.02
CA SER A 610 1.01 -36.35 -7.78
C SER A 610 0.68 -37.80 -7.98
N ASP A 611 -0.24 -38.31 -7.18
CA ASP A 611 -0.76 -39.67 -7.30
C ASP A 611 -1.74 -39.86 -8.47
N GLU A 612 -2.05 -38.77 -9.18
CA GLU A 612 -2.97 -38.78 -10.32
C GLU A 612 -2.33 -39.39 -11.58
N ILE A 613 -3.09 -40.24 -12.26
CA ILE A 613 -2.72 -40.88 -13.54
C ILE A 613 -3.47 -40.16 -14.68
N CYS A 614 -2.78 -39.95 -15.79
CA CYS A 614 -3.36 -39.34 -16.96
C CYS A 614 -4.38 -40.24 -17.65
N GLU A 615 -5.65 -39.84 -17.72
CA GLU A 615 -6.76 -40.57 -18.35
C GLU A 615 -6.55 -40.81 -19.85
N LYS A 616 -5.66 -40.05 -20.53
CA LYS A 616 -5.44 -40.14 -21.97
C LYS A 616 -4.30 -41.08 -22.35
N CYS A 617 -3.28 -41.22 -21.52
CA CYS A 617 -2.09 -41.99 -21.89
C CYS A 617 -1.53 -42.89 -20.78
N GLY A 618 -2.16 -42.92 -19.60
CA GLY A 618 -1.76 -43.77 -18.49
C GLY A 618 -0.48 -43.38 -17.75
N LYS A 619 0.22 -42.29 -18.19
CA LYS A 619 1.43 -41.84 -17.51
C LYS A 619 1.09 -41.03 -16.25
N PRO A 620 1.98 -40.95 -15.23
CA PRO A 620 1.76 -40.12 -14.04
C PRO A 620 1.52 -38.68 -14.41
N MET A 621 0.75 -37.98 -13.59
CA MET A 621 0.60 -36.50 -13.68
C MET A 621 1.44 -35.83 -12.60
N VAL A 622 1.91 -34.64 -12.90
CA VAL A 622 2.65 -33.79 -11.97
C VAL A 622 1.90 -32.47 -11.77
N ILE A 623 2.01 -31.93 -10.58
CA ILE A 623 1.46 -30.62 -10.27
C ILE A 623 2.43 -29.57 -10.79
N LYS A 624 1.99 -28.79 -11.77
CA LYS A 624 2.72 -27.63 -12.30
C LYS A 624 2.08 -26.34 -11.86
N THR A 625 2.91 -25.35 -11.58
CA THR A 625 2.44 -23.98 -11.31
C THR A 625 2.37 -23.20 -12.61
N GLY A 626 1.20 -22.69 -12.97
CA GLY A 626 0.98 -21.86 -14.15
C GLY A 626 0.48 -20.44 -13.78
N ARG A 627 0.30 -19.59 -14.80
CA ARG A 627 -0.20 -18.22 -14.64
C ARG A 627 -1.50 -18.09 -13.83
N PHE A 628 -2.32 -19.14 -13.83
CA PHE A 628 -3.64 -19.19 -13.18
C PHE A 628 -3.67 -20.05 -11.93
N GLY A 629 -2.50 -20.43 -11.38
CA GLY A 629 -2.35 -21.30 -10.23
C GLY A 629 -1.86 -22.70 -10.60
N LYS A 630 -1.88 -23.61 -9.60
CA LYS A 630 -1.44 -24.99 -9.76
C LYS A 630 -2.44 -25.78 -10.63
N PHE A 631 -1.92 -26.68 -11.47
CA PHE A 631 -2.69 -27.60 -12.30
C PHE A 631 -1.92 -28.91 -12.47
N LEU A 632 -2.64 -29.98 -12.69
CA LEU A 632 -2.05 -31.27 -13.04
C LEU A 632 -1.69 -31.31 -14.52
N ALA A 633 -0.49 -31.70 -14.85
CA ALA A 633 0.00 -31.90 -16.21
C ALA A 633 0.55 -33.30 -16.40
N CYS A 634 0.26 -33.89 -17.53
CA CYS A 634 0.78 -35.20 -17.87
C CYS A 634 2.28 -35.17 -18.12
N THR A 635 3.04 -36.13 -17.55
CA THR A 635 4.49 -36.28 -17.79
C THR A 635 4.81 -36.72 -19.21
N GLY A 636 3.82 -37.20 -19.98
CA GLY A 636 3.95 -37.53 -21.37
C GLY A 636 3.99 -36.36 -22.35
N TYR A 637 4.10 -35.11 -21.88
CA TYR A 637 4.30 -33.95 -22.75
C TYR A 637 5.65 -34.03 -23.46
N PRO A 638 5.77 -33.70 -24.77
CA PRO A 638 4.76 -33.03 -25.62
C PRO A 638 3.75 -33.95 -26.33
N GLU A 639 3.89 -35.29 -26.29
CA GLU A 639 3.01 -36.24 -26.97
C GLU A 639 1.60 -36.20 -26.36
N CYS A 640 1.50 -36.18 -25.03
CA CYS A 640 0.26 -36.02 -24.31
C CYS A 640 0.15 -34.63 -23.66
N LYS A 641 -0.77 -33.80 -24.17
CA LYS A 641 -1.02 -32.46 -23.67
C LYS A 641 -2.15 -32.38 -22.63
N ASN A 642 -2.45 -33.48 -21.96
CA ASN A 642 -3.53 -33.50 -20.98
C ASN A 642 -3.20 -32.69 -19.73
N THR A 643 -4.14 -31.86 -19.30
CA THR A 643 -4.03 -31.08 -18.07
C THR A 643 -5.35 -31.10 -17.31
N LYS A 644 -5.30 -31.17 -15.97
CA LYS A 644 -6.46 -31.07 -15.09
C LYS A 644 -6.28 -29.85 -14.17
N LYS A 645 -7.36 -29.16 -13.88
CA LYS A 645 -7.33 -28.05 -12.89
C LYS A 645 -7.38 -28.65 -11.48
N ILE A 646 -6.48 -28.19 -10.62
CA ILE A 646 -6.57 -28.44 -9.18
C ILE A 646 -7.56 -27.44 -8.61
N LEU A 647 -8.66 -27.94 -8.07
CA LEU A 647 -9.65 -27.10 -7.38
C LEU A 647 -9.18 -26.92 -5.94
N LYS A 648 -8.99 -25.67 -5.55
CA LYS A 648 -8.76 -25.36 -4.13
C LYS A 648 -10.03 -25.68 -3.34
N GLU A 649 -9.90 -26.39 -2.25
CA GLU A 649 -11.05 -26.82 -1.41
C GLU A 649 -11.87 -25.63 -0.88
N ASP A 650 -11.22 -24.50 -0.61
CA ASP A 650 -11.83 -23.25 -0.16
C ASP A 650 -12.75 -22.60 -1.21
N LEU A 651 -12.62 -22.97 -2.47
CA LEU A 651 -13.50 -22.52 -3.55
C LEU A 651 -14.75 -23.39 -3.71
N ILE A 652 -14.73 -24.61 -3.19
CA ILE A 652 -15.88 -25.52 -3.28
C ILE A 652 -16.96 -25.07 -2.29
N VAL A 653 -18.16 -24.84 -2.79
CA VAL A 653 -19.30 -24.53 -1.93
C VAL A 653 -19.71 -25.80 -1.19
N LYS A 654 -19.71 -25.73 0.15
CA LYS A 654 -20.10 -26.85 1.02
C LYS A 654 -21.36 -26.47 1.81
N ILE A 655 -22.25 -27.43 1.99
CA ILE A 655 -23.40 -27.37 2.90
C ILE A 655 -23.23 -28.55 3.86
N ASN A 656 -23.23 -28.29 5.17
CA ASN A 656 -22.98 -29.32 6.20
C ASN A 656 -21.68 -30.13 5.98
N ASN A 657 -20.61 -29.44 5.56
CA ASN A 657 -19.31 -30.01 5.18
C ASN A 657 -19.29 -30.88 3.90
N GLU A 658 -20.41 -31.05 3.21
CA GLU A 658 -20.49 -31.78 1.95
C GLU A 658 -20.45 -30.80 0.74
N PRO A 659 -19.68 -31.14 -0.33
CA PRO A 659 -19.64 -30.35 -1.55
C PRO A 659 -21.00 -30.26 -2.24
N VAL A 660 -21.42 -29.07 -2.65
CA VAL A 660 -22.65 -28.88 -3.42
C VAL A 660 -22.43 -29.36 -4.85
N ILE A 661 -23.12 -30.41 -5.24
CA ILE A 661 -23.08 -30.96 -6.61
C ILE A 661 -23.82 -30.05 -7.58
N CYS A 662 -23.30 -29.91 -8.79
CA CYS A 662 -23.93 -29.08 -9.83
C CYS A 662 -25.30 -29.66 -10.22
N PRO A 663 -26.39 -28.88 -10.14
CA PRO A 663 -27.73 -29.34 -10.47
C PRO A 663 -27.93 -29.64 -11.96
N LYS A 664 -27.08 -29.08 -12.85
CA LYS A 664 -27.16 -29.27 -14.30
C LYS A 664 -26.47 -30.54 -14.76
N CYS A 665 -25.19 -30.74 -14.41
CA CYS A 665 -24.43 -31.92 -14.89
C CYS A 665 -24.32 -33.06 -13.88
N ARG A 666 -24.62 -32.83 -12.60
CA ARG A 666 -24.56 -33.82 -11.51
C ARG A 666 -23.19 -34.51 -11.33
N ILE A 667 -22.13 -34.00 -11.99
CA ILE A 667 -20.76 -34.54 -11.94
C ILE A 667 -19.81 -33.53 -11.25
N GLY A 668 -19.92 -32.27 -11.58
CA GLY A 668 -19.06 -31.24 -11.04
C GLY A 668 -19.62 -30.62 -9.76
N ASN A 669 -18.74 -30.06 -8.93
CA ASN A 669 -19.12 -29.31 -7.74
C ASN A 669 -19.40 -27.86 -8.07
N ILE A 670 -20.20 -27.18 -7.26
CA ILE A 670 -20.38 -25.74 -7.34
C ILE A 670 -19.18 -25.06 -6.69
N ILE A 671 -18.56 -24.14 -7.41
CA ILE A 671 -17.38 -23.39 -6.95
C ILE A 671 -17.60 -21.89 -7.03
N LYS A 672 -17.02 -21.16 -6.07
CA LYS A 672 -16.96 -19.69 -6.07
C LYS A 672 -16.03 -19.21 -7.20
N ARG A 673 -16.52 -18.28 -8.02
CA ARG A 673 -15.76 -17.66 -9.11
C ARG A 673 -15.92 -16.15 -9.06
N ARG A 674 -15.01 -15.41 -9.72
CA ARG A 674 -15.11 -13.96 -9.88
C ARG A 674 -15.32 -13.61 -11.35
N SER A 675 -16.30 -12.77 -11.62
CA SER A 675 -16.55 -12.20 -12.96
C SER A 675 -15.46 -11.18 -13.35
N LYS A 676 -15.44 -10.74 -14.62
CA LYS A 676 -14.57 -9.64 -15.07
C LYS A 676 -14.76 -8.35 -14.26
N ALA A 677 -15.97 -8.12 -13.76
CA ALA A 677 -16.33 -7.00 -12.87
C ALA A 677 -16.01 -7.27 -11.38
N ARG A 678 -15.22 -8.31 -11.07
CA ARG A 678 -14.83 -8.76 -9.72
C ARG A 678 -15.98 -9.16 -8.79
N ARG A 679 -17.21 -9.32 -9.29
CA ARG A 679 -18.32 -9.84 -8.51
C ARG A 679 -18.20 -11.36 -8.36
N ILE A 680 -18.53 -11.87 -7.17
CA ILE A 680 -18.55 -13.32 -6.92
C ILE A 680 -19.80 -13.89 -7.56
N PHE A 681 -19.65 -15.01 -8.26
CA PHE A 681 -20.71 -15.86 -8.77
C PHE A 681 -20.36 -17.32 -8.53
N PHE A 682 -21.32 -18.19 -8.62
CA PHE A 682 -21.17 -19.62 -8.38
C PHE A 682 -21.33 -20.38 -9.70
N GLY A 683 -20.38 -21.23 -10.03
CA GLY A 683 -20.40 -21.95 -11.31
C GLY A 683 -19.94 -23.38 -11.16
N CYS A 684 -20.26 -24.20 -12.14
CA CYS A 684 -19.84 -25.61 -12.16
C CYS A 684 -18.32 -25.75 -12.32
N SER A 685 -17.71 -26.65 -11.55
CA SER A 685 -16.29 -27.00 -11.67
C SER A 685 -15.95 -27.66 -13.01
N ASN A 686 -16.93 -28.33 -13.65
CA ASN A 686 -16.78 -29.02 -14.95
C ASN A 686 -16.89 -28.09 -16.17
N TYR A 687 -16.80 -26.76 -15.98
CA TYR A 687 -16.71 -25.82 -17.09
C TYR A 687 -15.40 -26.02 -17.87
N PRO A 688 -15.39 -26.04 -19.22
CA PRO A 688 -16.46 -25.63 -20.15
C PRO A 688 -17.50 -26.71 -20.53
N ASN A 689 -17.36 -27.95 -20.08
CA ASN A 689 -18.29 -29.04 -20.43
C ASN A 689 -19.68 -28.81 -19.79
N CYS A 690 -19.76 -28.03 -18.72
CA CYS A 690 -21.01 -27.60 -18.10
C CYS A 690 -20.95 -26.08 -17.83
N ASP A 691 -21.89 -25.35 -18.38
CA ASP A 691 -21.97 -23.89 -18.32
C ASP A 691 -22.85 -23.35 -17.16
N TYR A 692 -23.25 -24.24 -16.23
CA TYR A 692 -24.08 -23.81 -15.09
C TYR A 692 -23.40 -22.70 -14.29
N ALA A 693 -24.12 -21.60 -14.09
CA ALA A 693 -23.70 -20.48 -13.26
C ALA A 693 -24.91 -19.80 -12.61
N THR A 694 -24.74 -19.33 -11.38
CA THR A 694 -25.74 -18.57 -10.62
C THR A 694 -25.07 -17.46 -9.84
N TRP A 695 -25.82 -16.38 -9.59
CA TRP A 695 -25.40 -15.30 -8.71
C TRP A 695 -25.82 -15.55 -7.25
N ASP A 696 -26.80 -16.41 -7.04
CA ASP A 696 -27.29 -16.74 -5.71
C ASP A 696 -26.33 -17.72 -5.04
N ASP A 697 -26.02 -17.49 -3.77
CA ASP A 697 -25.19 -18.37 -2.98
C ASP A 697 -25.95 -19.66 -2.62
N PRO A 698 -25.55 -20.82 -3.16
CA PRO A 698 -26.28 -22.05 -2.91
C PRO A 698 -26.22 -22.54 -1.45
N SER A 699 -25.31 -21.99 -0.64
CA SER A 699 -25.20 -22.31 0.80
C SER A 699 -26.19 -21.54 1.67
N LYS A 700 -26.91 -20.55 1.10
CA LYS A 700 -27.88 -19.74 1.82
C LYS A 700 -29.31 -20.16 1.48
N PRO A 701 -30.24 -20.19 2.43
CA PRO A 701 -31.64 -20.46 2.12
C PRO A 701 -32.17 -19.41 1.14
N LYS A 702 -32.91 -19.84 0.13
CA LYS A 702 -33.59 -18.94 -0.81
C LYS A 702 -34.51 -18.03 -0.01
N LYS A 703 -34.36 -16.73 -0.14
CA LYS A 703 -35.36 -15.77 0.34
C LYS A 703 -36.65 -16.05 -0.43
N GLU A 704 -37.66 -16.52 0.27
CA GLU A 704 -39.01 -16.59 -0.27
C GLU A 704 -39.43 -15.18 -0.67
N THR A 705 -39.58 -14.96 -1.97
CA THR A 705 -40.27 -13.81 -2.51
C THR A 705 -41.74 -14.01 -2.15
N LYS A 706 -42.21 -13.29 -1.13
CA LYS A 706 -43.66 -13.15 -0.93
C LYS A 706 -44.24 -12.60 -2.23
N LYS A 707 -45.01 -13.44 -2.94
CA LYS A 707 -45.99 -12.95 -3.91
C LYS A 707 -46.96 -12.10 -3.11
N GLN A 708 -47.00 -10.82 -3.36
CA GLN A 708 -48.19 -10.01 -3.09
C GLN A 708 -49.18 -10.34 -4.19
N ASP A 709 -50.14 -11.17 -3.85
CA ASP A 709 -51.45 -11.19 -4.54
C ASP A 709 -52.19 -9.93 -4.10
N GLU A 710 -52.34 -9.00 -5.05
CA GLU A 710 -53.48 -8.14 -5.22
C GLU A 710 -53.42 -7.50 -6.63
#